data_e516e2e6e4948e5f7331cb16beb03a13
#
_entry.id   e516e2e6e4948e5f7331cb16beb03a13
#
_cell.length_a   1.000
_cell.length_b   1.000
_cell.length_c   1.000
_cell.angle_alpha   90.00
_cell.angle_beta   90.00
_cell.angle_gamma   90.00
#
_symmetry.space_group_name_H-M   'P 1'
#
loop_
_entity.id
_entity.type
_entity.pdbx_description
1 polymer ?
#
loop_
_entity_poly.entity_id
_entity_poly.type
_entity_poly.pdbx_seq_one_letter_code
_entity_poly.pdbx_strand_id
1 'polypeptide(L)'
;MCIRDRHNTKRYLICFCLLVSFFFITGFDSLDDYPKSKKVDVFDIYHGQVIRDPYRWLENLDSDETQTWIRKQNQFTEKYLNEISEIKAIETILDQALDQATRSVPFQEQSKYFYYYNNGDWQQSKLYYKEENQGTERLVLDPNQLSKDGTIALSGVSVSPDAKLLAYAISDGGSDWKTWKIRDLESGLDLEDEILWSKFSGAEWLKDNSGFYYSAYSQPKTGAELEDTNTNQRLYFHKIGEKQSSDKLVYARIDQPEWGWGATVSEDGKYLVLHVSEGTDERNRIFYQKLHQADPSFIELIPELKAQFQFVGNEGNVFWFFTDLNAPMGRLIAIDIDNPDEENWQEIIPEQNHALRNVYLASGYFLCHYLKDVSSEIVLYQTTGEKIKKLDVPKNGAISGISTKPDSSQLFFSFSNYIQPKEIFEYDLSDQQLKSIWSQLVPGFYANDFTSKQEFYRSKDGTLIPMFISHLKNIELNNNNPLLLYGYGGFDIPILPNFSTKYFSWMKMGGVVAVANLRGGGEYGEQWHRQGMLHNKQNVFDDFAAAAEHLHQTGYSQPSKTVIEGRSNGGLLVGASLLQRPDLFGATLPGVGVMDMLRFNKFTIGWAWESDYGSPENKDDFEVLFKYSPYHNIQPMTCYPPTLITTSERDDRVVPSHSYKFAARMQAAQSCENPILIRIESRAGHGAGTPKDKVIDYISDMYGFALHMLTSN
;
A
#
# COMPACT_ATOMS: atom_id res chain seq x y z
N MET A 1 -1.24 55.72 91.98
CA MET A 1 0.16 55.84 92.35
C MET A 1 1.00 55.46 91.17
N CYS A 2 1.47 56.44 90.46
CA CYS A 2 2.83 56.65 89.95
C CYS A 2 3.53 55.39 89.58
N ILE A 3 4.17 55.24 88.41
CA ILE A 3 5.15 56.11 87.75
C ILE A 3 5.29 55.68 86.24
N ARG A 4 5.41 56.64 85.40
CA ARG A 4 6.06 56.70 84.10
C ARG A 4 7.34 55.83 83.98
N ASP A 5 7.59 55.24 82.80
CA ASP A 5 8.63 55.82 81.97
C ASP A 5 8.61 55.32 80.50
N ARG A 6 9.01 56.22 79.70
CA ARG A 6 9.19 56.19 78.22
C ARG A 6 10.36 55.29 77.84
N HIS A 7 10.31 54.61 76.63
CA HIS A 7 11.13 55.00 75.49
C HIS A 7 11.01 54.06 74.31
N ASN A 8 10.88 54.68 73.15
CA ASN A 8 11.40 54.44 71.83
C ASN A 8 10.79 53.37 70.95
N THR A 9 9.96 53.89 70.08
CA THR A 9 9.61 53.52 68.76
C THR A 9 10.78 53.15 67.89
N LYS A 10 10.69 51.96 67.25
CA LYS A 10 11.19 51.75 65.89
C LYS A 10 10.11 51.00 65.11
N ARG A 11 9.44 51.71 64.20
CA ARG A 11 8.58 51.16 63.14
C ARG A 11 9.46 50.46 62.17
N TYR A 12 9.32 49.14 62.07
CA TYR A 12 9.76 48.35 60.87
C TYR A 12 8.60 48.30 59.93
N LEU A 13 8.75 48.96 58.75
CA LEU A 13 7.91 48.87 57.62
C LEU A 13 8.28 47.54 56.91
N ILE A 14 7.47 46.50 57.08
CA ILE A 14 7.62 45.25 56.33
C ILE A 14 6.96 45.50 54.97
N CYS A 15 7.79 45.79 53.96
CA CYS A 15 7.37 45.68 52.54
C CYS A 15 7.14 44.23 52.22
N PHE A 16 5.86 43.82 52.11
CA PHE A 16 5.45 42.58 51.51
C PHE A 16 5.61 42.77 49.96
N CYS A 17 6.77 42.36 49.41
CA CYS A 17 6.88 42.14 47.98
C CYS A 17 6.07 40.89 47.60
N LEU A 18 4.85 41.08 47.11
CA LEU A 18 4.10 40.10 46.37
C LEU A 18 4.88 39.85 45.03
N LEU A 19 5.72 38.80 45.02
CA LEU A 19 6.22 38.19 43.80
C LEU A 19 4.99 37.50 43.13
N VAL A 20 4.31 38.22 42.25
CA VAL A 20 3.40 37.65 41.28
C VAL A 20 4.29 36.92 40.31
N SER A 21 4.47 35.60 40.49
CA SER A 21 4.99 34.71 39.47
C SER A 21 3.96 34.69 38.36
N PHE A 22 4.19 35.48 37.32
CA PHE A 22 3.54 35.24 36.03
C PHE A 22 4.05 33.89 35.53
N PHE A 23 3.33 32.83 35.82
CA PHE A 23 3.34 31.67 34.96
C PHE A 23 2.79 32.16 33.64
N PHE A 24 3.67 32.35 32.65
CA PHE A 24 3.28 32.31 31.26
C PHE A 24 2.79 30.88 31.03
N ILE A 25 1.52 30.64 31.28
CA ILE A 25 0.79 29.59 30.58
C ILE A 25 0.79 30.11 29.15
N THR A 26 1.70 29.59 28.34
CA THR A 26 1.53 29.64 26.89
C THR A 26 0.32 28.74 26.61
N GLY A 27 -0.86 29.35 26.78
CA GLY A 27 -2.10 28.72 26.37
C GLY A 27 -1.96 28.45 24.86
N PHE A 28 -2.20 27.22 24.43
CA PHE A 28 -2.58 26.97 23.07
C PHE A 28 -3.64 28.01 22.69
N ASP A 29 -3.39 28.78 21.62
CA ASP A 29 -4.43 29.57 21.00
C ASP A 29 -5.62 28.60 20.81
N SER A 30 -6.79 28.97 21.33
CA SER A 30 -7.96 28.09 21.34
C SER A 30 -8.15 27.48 19.95
N LEU A 31 -8.54 26.18 19.84
CA LEU A 31 -8.84 25.47 18.59
C LEU A 31 -9.94 26.16 17.74
N ASP A 32 -10.48 27.28 18.20
CA ASP A 32 -11.38 28.18 17.47
C ASP A 32 -10.76 28.83 16.22
N ASP A 33 -9.46 28.65 15.97
CA ASP A 33 -8.70 29.30 14.89
C ASP A 33 -8.27 28.36 13.74
N TYR A 34 -8.98 27.26 13.48
CA TYR A 34 -8.74 26.52 12.22
C TYR A 34 -8.79 27.43 11.02
N PRO A 35 -7.92 27.23 9.99
CA PRO A 35 -8.04 27.95 8.73
C PRO A 35 -9.44 27.79 8.17
N LYS A 36 -10.17 28.90 8.02
CA LYS A 36 -11.58 28.89 7.59
C LYS A 36 -11.74 28.26 6.21
N SER A 37 -12.57 27.23 6.15
CA SER A 37 -13.00 26.60 4.90
C SER A 37 -14.36 27.16 4.51
N LYS A 38 -14.45 27.84 3.34
CA LYS A 38 -15.74 28.36 2.88
C LYS A 38 -16.71 27.22 2.55
N LYS A 39 -17.99 27.49 2.75
CA LYS A 39 -19.07 26.60 2.33
C LYS A 39 -19.76 27.17 1.09
N VAL A 40 -19.96 26.32 0.08
CA VAL A 40 -20.71 26.66 -1.13
C VAL A 40 -22.01 25.87 -1.18
N ASP A 41 -23.05 26.43 -1.83
CA ASP A 41 -24.34 25.74 -1.98
C ASP A 41 -24.31 24.88 -3.26
N VAL A 42 -23.60 23.75 -3.17
CA VAL A 42 -23.49 22.76 -4.25
C VAL A 42 -24.05 21.45 -3.75
N PHE A 43 -24.73 20.72 -4.63
CA PHE A 43 -25.30 19.41 -4.33
C PHE A 43 -25.34 18.54 -5.59
N ASP A 44 -25.38 17.23 -5.37
CA ASP A 44 -25.72 16.23 -6.38
C ASP A 44 -27.11 15.63 -6.08
N ILE A 45 -27.72 15.00 -7.06
CA ILE A 45 -28.96 14.25 -6.89
C ILE A 45 -28.69 12.80 -7.25
N TYR A 46 -28.71 11.93 -6.24
CA TYR A 46 -28.62 10.47 -6.39
C TYR A 46 -29.98 9.85 -6.08
N HIS A 47 -30.57 9.16 -7.04
CA HIS A 47 -31.84 8.42 -6.86
C HIS A 47 -32.98 9.25 -6.24
N GLY A 48 -33.04 10.54 -6.58
CA GLY A 48 -34.04 11.48 -6.06
C GLY A 48 -33.68 12.11 -4.70
N GLN A 49 -32.55 11.77 -4.10
CA GLN A 49 -32.03 12.36 -2.87
C GLN A 49 -31.06 13.49 -3.18
N VAL A 50 -31.23 14.64 -2.52
CA VAL A 50 -30.31 15.79 -2.62
C VAL A 50 -29.17 15.60 -1.62
N ILE A 51 -27.96 15.45 -2.13
CA ILE A 51 -26.73 15.27 -1.34
C ILE A 51 -25.91 16.56 -1.44
N ARG A 52 -25.81 17.31 -0.33
CA ARG A 52 -25.05 18.56 -0.26
C ARG A 52 -23.56 18.30 -0.15
N ASP A 53 -22.76 19.04 -0.92
CA ASP A 53 -21.31 19.02 -0.91
C ASP A 53 -20.72 20.43 -0.77
N PRO A 54 -20.75 21.00 0.43
CA PRO A 54 -20.36 22.39 0.64
C PRO A 54 -18.86 22.66 0.44
N TYR A 55 -18.04 21.63 0.31
CA TYR A 55 -16.60 21.75 0.10
C TYR A 55 -16.16 21.26 -1.30
N ARG A 56 -17.09 21.11 -2.24
CA ARG A 56 -16.85 20.71 -3.62
C ARG A 56 -15.74 21.49 -4.31
N TRP A 57 -15.57 22.76 -3.97
CA TRP A 57 -14.53 23.62 -4.54
C TRP A 57 -13.11 23.13 -4.29
N LEU A 58 -12.88 22.29 -3.25
CA LEU A 58 -11.59 21.64 -2.98
C LEU A 58 -11.26 20.51 -3.97
N GLU A 59 -12.16 20.15 -4.86
CA GLU A 59 -11.89 19.20 -5.96
C GLU A 59 -11.12 19.85 -7.12
N ASN A 60 -11.18 21.18 -7.26
CA ASN A 60 -10.35 21.91 -8.22
C ASN A 60 -8.97 22.15 -7.58
N LEU A 61 -8.07 21.16 -7.79
CA LEU A 61 -6.78 21.10 -7.10
C LEU A 61 -5.84 22.25 -7.47
N ASP A 62 -5.88 22.72 -8.71
CA ASP A 62 -4.98 23.76 -9.25
C ASP A 62 -5.49 25.18 -9.01
N SER A 63 -6.67 25.36 -8.45
CA SER A 63 -7.19 26.71 -8.19
C SER A 63 -6.38 27.44 -7.11
N ASP A 64 -6.15 28.75 -7.30
CA ASP A 64 -5.46 29.61 -6.31
C ASP A 64 -6.10 29.52 -4.93
N GLU A 65 -7.40 29.27 -4.88
CA GLU A 65 -8.17 29.16 -3.65
C GLU A 65 -7.83 27.87 -2.90
N THR A 66 -7.84 26.72 -3.59
CA THR A 66 -7.44 25.42 -3.02
C THR A 66 -5.98 25.45 -2.61
N GLN A 67 -5.09 25.97 -3.44
CA GLN A 67 -3.66 26.10 -3.12
C GLN A 67 -3.42 27.01 -1.90
N THR A 68 -4.22 28.07 -1.75
CA THR A 68 -4.14 28.94 -0.57
C THR A 68 -4.65 28.22 0.69
N TRP A 69 -5.70 27.41 0.59
CA TRP A 69 -6.22 26.60 1.68
C TRP A 69 -5.18 25.57 2.12
N ILE A 70 -4.54 24.85 1.18
CA ILE A 70 -3.48 23.87 1.44
C ILE A 70 -2.35 24.51 2.26
N ARG A 71 -1.81 25.64 1.80
CA ARG A 71 -0.74 26.35 2.51
C ARG A 71 -1.12 26.73 3.94
N LYS A 72 -2.35 27.22 4.15
CA LYS A 72 -2.83 27.59 5.50
C LYS A 72 -3.00 26.38 6.40
N GLN A 73 -3.54 25.28 5.89
CA GLN A 73 -3.69 24.03 6.64
C GLN A 73 -2.35 23.45 7.05
N ASN A 74 -1.37 23.40 6.12
CA ASN A 74 -0.03 22.94 6.44
C ASN A 74 0.65 23.83 7.50
N GLN A 75 0.60 25.16 7.35
CA GLN A 75 1.17 26.08 8.34
C GLN A 75 0.56 25.89 9.73
N PHE A 76 -0.76 25.68 9.80
CA PHE A 76 -1.45 25.42 11.07
C PHE A 76 -1.00 24.08 11.67
N THR A 77 -0.96 23.02 10.87
CA THR A 77 -0.55 21.68 11.29
C THR A 77 0.92 21.65 11.72
N GLU A 78 1.83 22.27 10.94
CA GLU A 78 3.26 22.36 11.27
C GLU A 78 3.48 23.12 12.59
N LYS A 79 2.78 24.24 12.80
CA LYS A 79 2.85 24.98 14.08
C LYS A 79 2.49 24.07 15.27
N TYR A 80 1.43 23.28 15.12
CA TYR A 80 0.98 22.36 16.16
C TYR A 80 1.98 21.22 16.41
N LEU A 81 2.43 20.56 15.35
CA LEU A 81 3.34 19.42 15.44
C LEU A 81 4.72 19.81 15.99
N ASN A 82 5.23 21.01 15.67
CA ASN A 82 6.51 21.50 16.15
C ASN A 82 6.59 21.66 17.68
N GLU A 83 5.46 21.68 18.39
CA GLU A 83 5.39 21.76 19.84
C GLU A 83 5.44 20.39 20.53
N ILE A 84 5.37 19.29 19.75
CA ILE A 84 5.30 17.91 20.23
C ILE A 84 6.70 17.31 20.36
N SER A 85 7.15 17.04 21.59
CA SER A 85 8.48 16.48 21.88
C SER A 85 8.66 15.03 21.41
N GLU A 86 7.58 14.24 21.38
CA GLU A 86 7.55 12.83 20.98
C GLU A 86 7.95 12.65 19.51
N ILE A 87 7.70 13.65 18.65
CA ILE A 87 8.11 13.66 17.24
C ILE A 87 9.63 13.50 17.13
N LYS A 88 10.40 14.30 17.89
CA LYS A 88 11.87 14.23 17.85
C LYS A 88 12.41 12.91 18.40
N ALA A 89 11.73 12.30 19.36
CA ALA A 89 12.10 10.99 19.87
C ALA A 89 11.93 9.89 18.82
N ILE A 90 10.79 9.89 18.10
CA ILE A 90 10.52 8.95 16.99
C ILE A 90 11.48 9.17 15.84
N GLU A 91 11.70 10.43 15.41
CA GLU A 91 12.66 10.79 14.37
C GLU A 91 14.06 10.23 14.68
N THR A 92 14.55 10.40 15.91
CA THR A 92 15.85 9.87 16.33
C THR A 92 15.93 8.35 16.21
N ILE A 93 14.86 7.63 16.55
CA ILE A 93 14.81 6.16 16.42
C ILE A 93 14.80 5.76 14.94
N LEU A 94 14.03 6.47 14.12
CA LEU A 94 13.91 6.18 12.68
C LEU A 94 15.20 6.50 11.92
N ASP A 95 15.85 7.63 12.21
CA ASP A 95 17.16 7.99 11.65
C ASP A 95 18.16 6.86 11.88
N GLN A 96 18.26 6.37 13.12
CA GLN A 96 19.10 5.24 13.48
C GLN A 96 18.70 3.95 12.75
N ALA A 97 17.40 3.62 12.78
CA ALA A 97 16.90 2.37 12.22
C ALA A 97 16.97 2.30 10.70
N LEU A 98 16.92 3.45 10.01
CA LEU A 98 16.99 3.57 8.55
C LEU A 98 18.41 3.87 8.05
N ASP A 99 19.36 4.14 8.95
CA ASP A 99 20.79 4.25 8.62
C ASP A 99 21.40 2.85 8.49
N GLN A 100 20.97 2.12 7.48
CA GLN A 100 21.37 0.73 7.25
C GLN A 100 21.20 0.32 5.80
N ALA A 101 21.99 -0.66 5.40
CA ALA A 101 21.85 -1.23 4.07
C ALA A 101 20.52 -1.99 3.92
N THR A 102 19.88 -1.80 2.76
CA THR A 102 18.73 -2.59 2.32
C THR A 102 19.01 -3.23 0.96
N ARG A 103 18.46 -4.41 0.73
CA ARG A 103 18.63 -5.14 -0.52
C ARG A 103 17.32 -5.81 -0.92
N SER A 104 17.02 -5.82 -2.22
CA SER A 104 15.91 -6.62 -2.75
C SER A 104 16.33 -8.08 -2.96
N VAL A 105 15.35 -8.97 -3.08
CA VAL A 105 15.57 -10.29 -3.66
C VAL A 105 16.15 -10.10 -5.07
N PRO A 106 17.20 -10.84 -5.45
CA PRO A 106 17.75 -10.77 -6.79
C PRO A 106 16.80 -11.44 -7.80
N PHE A 107 16.76 -10.91 -9.03
CA PHE A 107 16.14 -11.58 -10.17
C PHE A 107 17.18 -11.85 -11.25
N GLN A 108 17.02 -12.95 -11.95
CA GLN A 108 18.00 -13.43 -12.90
C GLN A 108 17.54 -13.20 -14.34
N GLU A 109 18.48 -12.76 -15.19
CA GLU A 109 18.34 -12.85 -16.64
C GLU A 109 19.67 -13.31 -17.23
N GLN A 110 19.68 -14.46 -17.93
CA GLN A 110 20.90 -15.16 -18.34
C GLN A 110 21.85 -15.40 -17.15
N SER A 111 23.10 -15.03 -17.26
CA SER A 111 24.12 -15.12 -16.19
C SER A 111 24.13 -13.92 -15.24
N LYS A 112 23.23 -12.94 -15.41
CA LYS A 112 23.21 -11.71 -14.62
C LYS A 112 22.15 -11.75 -13.54
N TYR A 113 22.51 -11.37 -12.32
CA TYR A 113 21.63 -11.27 -11.15
C TYR A 113 21.46 -9.80 -10.78
N PHE A 114 20.27 -9.26 -11.01
CA PHE A 114 19.91 -7.87 -10.76
C PHE A 114 19.29 -7.72 -9.36
N TYR A 115 19.56 -6.61 -8.67
CA TYR A 115 18.96 -6.31 -7.39
C TYR A 115 19.03 -4.81 -7.09
N TYR A 116 18.08 -4.35 -6.32
CA TYR A 116 18.10 -3.01 -5.73
C TYR A 116 18.92 -3.02 -4.45
N TYR A 117 19.72 -1.99 -4.25
CA TYR A 117 20.51 -1.81 -3.05
C TYR A 117 20.50 -0.33 -2.62
N ASN A 118 20.36 -0.10 -1.31
CA ASN A 118 20.55 1.19 -0.66
C ASN A 118 21.52 0.97 0.51
N ASN A 119 22.51 1.83 0.65
CA ASN A 119 23.48 1.75 1.75
C ASN A 119 22.98 2.35 3.07
N GLY A 120 21.78 2.95 3.05
CA GLY A 120 21.18 3.66 4.19
C GLY A 120 21.24 5.19 4.05
N ASP A 121 22.21 5.74 3.30
CA ASP A 121 22.40 7.19 3.13
C ASP A 121 21.62 7.78 1.95
N TRP A 122 21.30 6.96 0.94
CA TRP A 122 20.68 7.44 -0.29
C TRP A 122 19.18 7.62 -0.14
N GLN A 123 18.64 8.61 -0.81
CA GLN A 123 17.19 8.87 -0.85
C GLN A 123 16.43 7.75 -1.59
N GLN A 124 17.02 7.21 -2.67
CA GLN A 124 16.47 6.15 -3.50
C GLN A 124 17.45 4.98 -3.60
N SER A 125 16.91 3.75 -3.68
CA SER A 125 17.71 2.56 -3.96
C SER A 125 18.25 2.58 -5.39
N LYS A 126 19.50 2.13 -5.56
CA LYS A 126 20.15 2.00 -6.86
C LYS A 126 19.99 0.58 -7.39
N LEU A 127 19.92 0.42 -8.70
CA LEU A 127 19.90 -0.87 -9.37
C LEU A 127 21.33 -1.32 -9.70
N TYR A 128 21.66 -2.53 -9.30
CA TYR A 128 22.94 -3.20 -9.59
C TYR A 128 22.71 -4.52 -10.29
N TYR A 129 23.73 -5.02 -10.97
CA TYR A 129 23.83 -6.44 -11.31
C TYR A 129 25.22 -6.99 -11.01
N LYS A 130 25.32 -8.29 -10.94
CA LYS A 130 26.56 -9.07 -10.96
C LYS A 130 26.43 -10.27 -11.86
N GLU A 131 27.49 -10.63 -12.55
CA GLU A 131 27.56 -11.84 -13.35
C GLU A 131 27.92 -13.02 -12.45
N GLU A 132 27.13 -14.08 -12.52
CA GLU A 132 27.20 -15.26 -11.64
C GLU A 132 27.26 -14.90 -10.12
N ASN A 133 27.21 -15.86 -9.25
CA ASN A 133 27.15 -15.60 -7.80
C ASN A 133 28.45 -14.96 -7.20
N GLN A 134 29.51 -14.76 -7.98
CA GLN A 134 30.81 -14.27 -7.50
C GLN A 134 31.39 -13.10 -8.31
N GLY A 135 30.68 -12.56 -9.28
CA GLY A 135 31.14 -11.44 -10.11
C GLY A 135 31.24 -10.11 -9.36
N THR A 136 31.99 -9.17 -9.93
CA THR A 136 32.04 -7.78 -9.45
C THR A 136 30.66 -7.11 -9.65
N GLU A 137 30.17 -6.46 -8.62
CA GLU A 137 28.92 -5.67 -8.70
C GLU A 137 29.09 -4.49 -9.65
N ARG A 138 28.13 -4.32 -10.57
CA ARG A 138 28.09 -3.19 -11.51
C ARG A 138 26.84 -2.36 -11.26
N LEU A 139 27.03 -1.06 -11.12
CA LEU A 139 25.93 -0.10 -11.05
C LEU A 139 25.25 -0.02 -12.42
N VAL A 140 23.94 -0.25 -12.45
CA VAL A 140 23.10 -0.13 -13.65
C VAL A 140 22.45 1.25 -13.70
N LEU A 141 21.84 1.67 -12.59
CA LEU A 141 21.05 2.90 -12.54
C LEU A 141 21.06 3.51 -11.15
N ASP A 142 21.27 4.83 -11.09
CA ASP A 142 21.25 5.63 -9.87
C ASP A 142 20.14 6.70 -9.96
N PRO A 143 18.94 6.45 -9.39
CA PRO A 143 17.85 7.42 -9.42
C PRO A 143 18.18 8.74 -8.71
N ASN A 144 19.12 8.72 -7.74
CA ASN A 144 19.52 9.91 -7.01
C ASN A 144 20.20 10.98 -7.90
N GLN A 145 20.59 10.61 -9.12
CA GLN A 145 21.13 11.53 -10.12
C GLN A 145 20.06 12.17 -11.01
N LEU A 146 18.81 11.66 -10.97
CA LEU A 146 17.72 12.09 -11.84
C LEU A 146 17.01 13.35 -11.32
N SER A 147 17.00 13.56 -10.00
CA SER A 147 16.45 14.76 -9.36
C SER A 147 17.27 15.16 -8.14
N LYS A 148 17.31 16.47 -7.84
CA LYS A 148 18.07 16.99 -6.69
C LYS A 148 17.39 16.68 -5.35
N ASP A 149 16.08 16.56 -5.35
CA ASP A 149 15.24 16.31 -4.17
C ASP A 149 14.87 14.84 -3.98
N GLY A 150 15.42 13.94 -4.82
CA GLY A 150 15.19 12.51 -4.74
C GLY A 150 13.77 12.06 -5.07
N THR A 151 12.92 12.94 -5.64
CA THR A 151 11.52 12.63 -5.93
C THR A 151 11.30 11.80 -7.19
N ILE A 152 12.31 11.70 -8.08
CA ILE A 152 12.27 10.77 -9.21
C ILE A 152 12.76 9.40 -8.76
N ALA A 153 11.90 8.40 -8.90
CA ALA A 153 12.15 7.04 -8.49
C ALA A 153 12.01 6.05 -9.64
N LEU A 154 12.68 4.90 -9.53
CA LEU A 154 12.42 3.74 -10.40
C LEU A 154 11.07 3.14 -10.05
N SER A 155 10.20 3.01 -11.04
CA SER A 155 8.84 2.46 -10.91
C SER A 155 8.62 1.18 -11.72
N GLY A 156 9.65 0.68 -12.39
CA GLY A 156 9.65 -0.59 -13.12
C GLY A 156 10.99 -0.85 -13.81
N VAL A 157 11.31 -2.12 -13.94
CA VAL A 157 12.47 -2.60 -14.72
C VAL A 157 12.10 -3.89 -15.43
N SER A 158 12.61 -4.06 -16.66
CA SER A 158 12.49 -5.28 -17.42
C SER A 158 13.74 -5.46 -18.30
N VAL A 159 14.45 -6.56 -18.10
CA VAL A 159 15.69 -6.87 -18.84
C VAL A 159 15.36 -7.65 -20.09
N SER A 160 16.03 -7.34 -21.20
CA SER A 160 15.87 -8.11 -22.45
C SER A 160 16.33 -9.56 -22.27
N PRO A 161 15.72 -10.54 -22.98
CA PRO A 161 16.06 -11.97 -22.85
C PRO A 161 17.54 -12.30 -23.05
N ASP A 162 18.29 -11.51 -23.83
CA ASP A 162 19.75 -11.67 -24.01
C ASP A 162 20.58 -10.91 -22.95
N ALA A 163 19.92 -10.28 -21.99
CA ALA A 163 20.52 -9.49 -20.92
C ALA A 163 21.46 -8.36 -21.39
N LYS A 164 21.17 -7.75 -22.58
CA LYS A 164 21.95 -6.60 -23.10
C LYS A 164 21.25 -5.27 -22.91
N LEU A 165 19.93 -5.25 -22.93
CA LEU A 165 19.13 -4.03 -22.76
C LEU A 165 18.29 -4.09 -21.47
N LEU A 166 18.05 -2.90 -20.92
CA LEU A 166 17.15 -2.71 -19.80
C LEU A 166 16.08 -1.68 -20.18
N ALA A 167 14.82 -2.08 -20.25
CA ALA A 167 13.72 -1.13 -20.17
C ALA A 167 13.49 -0.76 -18.70
N TYR A 168 13.55 0.53 -18.38
CA TYR A 168 13.31 1.00 -17.03
C TYR A 168 12.31 2.15 -17.03
N ALA A 169 11.43 2.15 -16.06
CA ALA A 169 10.42 3.19 -15.89
C ALA A 169 10.79 4.11 -14.72
N ILE A 170 10.61 5.41 -14.94
CA ILE A 170 10.71 6.43 -13.89
C ILE A 170 9.34 7.03 -13.62
N SER A 171 9.14 7.43 -12.36
CA SER A 171 7.97 8.16 -11.88
C SER A 171 8.43 9.41 -11.14
N ASP A 172 7.77 10.56 -11.35
CA ASP A 172 8.06 11.81 -10.65
C ASP A 172 7.06 12.04 -9.52
N GLY A 173 7.57 12.35 -8.33
CA GLY A 173 6.77 12.69 -7.16
C GLY A 173 5.80 11.59 -6.73
N GLY A 174 6.12 10.31 -7.00
CA GLY A 174 5.29 9.17 -6.60
C GLY A 174 3.97 9.01 -7.35
N SER A 175 3.81 9.68 -8.50
CA SER A 175 2.68 9.48 -9.43
C SER A 175 2.68 8.06 -9.99
N ASP A 176 1.51 7.55 -10.35
CA ASP A 176 1.38 6.27 -11.07
C ASP A 176 1.75 6.38 -12.55
N TRP A 177 1.86 7.59 -13.10
CA TRP A 177 2.36 7.82 -14.45
C TRP A 177 3.83 7.47 -14.58
N LYS A 178 4.17 6.73 -15.63
CA LYS A 178 5.51 6.22 -15.91
C LYS A 178 6.03 6.74 -17.25
N THR A 179 7.32 7.03 -17.27
CA THR A 179 8.09 7.21 -18.50
C THR A 179 9.08 6.07 -18.63
N TRP A 180 8.97 5.27 -19.70
CA TRP A 180 9.91 4.20 -19.99
C TRP A 180 11.08 4.72 -20.82
N LYS A 181 12.28 4.24 -20.47
CA LYS A 181 13.55 4.50 -21.18
C LYS A 181 14.29 3.18 -21.34
N ILE A 182 15.24 3.14 -22.26
CA ILE A 182 16.00 1.95 -22.56
C ILE A 182 17.48 2.23 -22.37
N ARG A 183 18.16 1.35 -21.62
CA ARG A 183 19.59 1.43 -21.33
C ARG A 183 20.32 0.24 -21.94
N ASP A 184 21.43 0.49 -22.64
CA ASP A 184 22.39 -0.54 -23.00
C ASP A 184 23.24 -0.89 -21.78
N LEU A 185 23.23 -2.16 -21.37
CA LEU A 185 23.88 -2.64 -20.15
C LEU A 185 25.41 -2.78 -20.29
N GLU A 186 25.95 -2.83 -21.50
CA GLU A 186 27.39 -2.90 -21.74
C GLU A 186 28.02 -1.50 -21.64
N SER A 187 27.48 -0.56 -22.38
CA SER A 187 27.97 0.84 -22.40
C SER A 187 27.51 1.65 -21.18
N GLY A 188 26.39 1.28 -20.55
CA GLY A 188 25.74 2.03 -19.48
C GLY A 188 25.03 3.29 -19.96
N LEU A 189 24.84 3.48 -21.28
CA LEU A 189 24.18 4.64 -21.87
C LEU A 189 22.73 4.36 -22.21
N ASP A 190 21.89 5.39 -22.09
CA ASP A 190 20.50 5.31 -22.54
C ASP A 190 20.43 5.47 -24.07
N LEU A 191 19.51 4.73 -24.68
CA LEU A 191 19.11 4.91 -26.06
C LEU A 191 18.18 6.14 -26.17
N GLU A 192 17.81 6.51 -27.42
CA GLU A 192 16.89 7.64 -27.65
C GLU A 192 15.42 7.30 -27.42
N ASP A 193 15.14 6.05 -27.12
CA ASP A 193 13.79 5.52 -26.90
C ASP A 193 13.19 6.12 -25.61
N GLU A 194 12.01 6.72 -25.74
CA GLU A 194 11.25 7.28 -24.63
C GLU A 194 9.75 7.06 -24.83
N ILE A 195 9.09 6.45 -23.84
CA ILE A 195 7.69 6.10 -23.90
C ILE A 195 6.95 6.77 -22.74
N LEU A 196 5.98 7.60 -23.09
CA LEU A 196 5.18 8.41 -22.17
C LEU A 196 3.79 7.81 -21.96
N TRP A 197 3.10 8.30 -20.96
CA TRP A 197 1.68 8.03 -20.67
C TRP A 197 1.37 6.56 -20.41
N SER A 198 2.36 5.81 -19.91
CA SER A 198 2.17 4.46 -19.40
C SER A 198 1.75 4.51 -17.93
N LYS A 199 0.76 3.70 -17.57
CA LYS A 199 0.25 3.58 -16.20
C LYS A 199 -0.31 2.17 -16.03
N PHE A 200 -0.03 1.52 -14.88
CA PHE A 200 -0.42 0.13 -14.60
C PHE A 200 0.07 -0.87 -15.66
N SER A 201 1.30 -0.68 -16.13
CA SER A 201 1.91 -1.50 -17.19
C SER A 201 3.34 -1.90 -16.83
N GLY A 202 3.74 -3.10 -17.28
CA GLY A 202 5.12 -3.54 -17.42
C GLY A 202 5.64 -3.29 -18.83
N ALA A 203 6.88 -3.73 -19.09
CA ALA A 203 7.48 -3.86 -20.41
C ALA A 203 7.79 -5.35 -20.64
N GLU A 204 7.08 -5.98 -21.55
CA GLU A 204 7.19 -7.43 -21.82
C GLU A 204 7.94 -7.67 -23.12
N TRP A 205 9.17 -8.17 -23.04
CA TRP A 205 10.06 -8.34 -24.18
C TRP A 205 9.66 -9.51 -25.08
N LEU A 206 9.81 -9.30 -26.38
CA LEU A 206 9.90 -10.43 -27.33
C LEU A 206 11.20 -11.21 -27.09
N LYS A 207 11.15 -12.52 -27.30
CA LYS A 207 12.31 -13.41 -27.11
C LYS A 207 13.46 -13.16 -28.11
N ASP A 208 13.19 -12.46 -29.22
CA ASP A 208 14.20 -12.05 -30.22
C ASP A 208 14.87 -10.69 -29.88
N ASN A 209 14.52 -10.07 -28.77
CA ASN A 209 15.00 -8.76 -28.27
C ASN A 209 14.67 -7.56 -29.19
N SER A 210 13.79 -7.73 -30.20
CA SER A 210 13.48 -6.68 -31.17
C SER A 210 12.66 -5.51 -30.56
N GLY A 211 12.00 -5.75 -29.43
CA GLY A 211 11.14 -4.77 -28.75
C GLY A 211 10.35 -5.40 -27.61
N PHE A 212 9.42 -4.63 -27.08
CA PHE A 212 8.57 -5.07 -25.98
C PHE A 212 7.13 -4.56 -26.11
N TYR A 213 6.23 -5.25 -25.44
CA TYR A 213 4.83 -4.84 -25.28
C TYR A 213 4.67 -3.98 -24.04
N TYR A 214 3.83 -2.94 -24.13
CA TYR A 214 3.46 -2.08 -23.02
C TYR A 214 2.04 -1.55 -23.20
N SER A 215 1.41 -1.18 -22.09
CA SER A 215 0.10 -0.53 -22.11
C SER A 215 0.22 0.95 -21.76
N ALA A 216 -0.57 1.76 -22.47
CA ALA A 216 -0.61 3.21 -22.27
C ALA A 216 -2.02 3.77 -22.46
N TYR A 217 -2.23 4.95 -21.88
CA TYR A 217 -3.42 5.78 -22.07
C TYR A 217 -3.15 6.91 -23.06
N SER A 218 -4.21 7.55 -23.50
CA SER A 218 -4.06 8.82 -24.21
C SER A 218 -3.49 9.88 -23.28
N GLN A 219 -2.69 10.81 -23.85
CA GLN A 219 -2.18 11.94 -23.08
C GLN A 219 -3.34 12.71 -22.41
N PRO A 220 -3.33 12.93 -21.10
CA PRO A 220 -4.26 13.79 -20.40
C PRO A 220 -4.20 15.22 -20.95
N LYS A 221 -5.25 16.00 -20.75
CA LYS A 221 -5.17 17.45 -20.98
C LYS A 221 -4.15 18.06 -20.02
N THR A 222 -3.40 19.04 -20.49
CA THR A 222 -2.41 19.73 -19.66
C THR A 222 -3.06 20.28 -18.39
N GLY A 223 -2.54 19.88 -17.23
CA GLY A 223 -3.06 20.25 -15.91
C GLY A 223 -4.24 19.40 -15.42
N ALA A 224 -4.65 18.36 -16.17
CA ALA A 224 -5.73 17.46 -15.77
C ALA A 224 -5.25 16.04 -15.43
N GLU A 225 -3.96 15.87 -15.18
CA GLU A 225 -3.34 14.57 -14.86
C GLU A 225 -3.92 13.94 -13.57
N LEU A 226 -4.44 14.78 -12.65
CA LEU A 226 -5.09 14.39 -11.39
C LEU A 226 -6.62 14.42 -11.44
N GLU A 227 -7.22 14.85 -12.56
CA GLU A 227 -8.67 15.04 -12.70
C GLU A 227 -9.25 14.11 -13.76
N ASP A 228 -8.58 13.98 -14.93
CA ASP A 228 -9.07 13.18 -16.04
C ASP A 228 -9.17 11.69 -15.68
N THR A 229 -10.32 11.10 -16.01
CA THR A 229 -10.57 9.67 -15.80
C THR A 229 -9.70 8.83 -16.75
N ASN A 230 -8.97 7.86 -16.19
CA ASN A 230 -8.07 6.98 -16.94
C ASN A 230 -8.86 5.80 -17.52
N THR A 231 -9.32 5.91 -18.75
CA THR A 231 -10.06 4.86 -19.50
C THR A 231 -9.47 4.65 -20.88
N ASN A 232 -9.90 3.59 -21.58
CA ASN A 232 -9.44 3.26 -22.93
C ASN A 232 -7.93 2.99 -23.00
N GLN A 233 -7.42 2.19 -22.06
CA GLN A 233 -6.05 1.70 -22.14
C GLN A 233 -5.83 0.92 -23.45
N ARG A 234 -4.63 1.02 -24.03
CA ARG A 234 -4.26 0.38 -25.29
C ARG A 234 -2.95 -0.39 -25.13
N LEU A 235 -2.87 -1.55 -25.72
CA LEU A 235 -1.63 -2.34 -25.80
C LEU A 235 -0.87 -1.97 -27.07
N TYR A 236 0.41 -1.61 -26.91
CA TYR A 236 1.32 -1.28 -27.99
C TYR A 236 2.53 -2.23 -28.00
N PHE A 237 3.18 -2.31 -29.15
CA PHE A 237 4.50 -2.89 -29.33
C PHE A 237 5.48 -1.79 -29.72
N HIS A 238 6.49 -1.59 -28.87
CA HIS A 238 7.60 -0.69 -29.12
C HIS A 238 8.78 -1.44 -29.71
N LYS A 239 9.26 -1.01 -30.87
CA LYS A 239 10.45 -1.56 -31.51
C LYS A 239 11.67 -0.71 -31.13
N ILE A 240 12.73 -1.38 -30.66
CA ILE A 240 13.94 -0.72 -30.17
C ILE A 240 14.54 0.19 -31.25
N GLY A 241 14.92 1.42 -30.86
CA GLY A 241 15.51 2.45 -31.72
C GLY A 241 14.47 3.23 -32.55
N GLU A 242 13.17 3.00 -32.36
CA GLU A 242 12.12 3.76 -33.00
C GLU A 242 11.45 4.75 -32.02
N LYS A 243 10.77 5.76 -32.55
CA LYS A 243 10.01 6.71 -31.73
C LYS A 243 8.66 6.11 -31.31
N GLN A 244 8.16 6.44 -30.13
CA GLN A 244 6.83 6.03 -29.66
C GLN A 244 5.70 6.31 -30.65
N SER A 245 5.80 7.39 -31.44
CA SER A 245 4.81 7.73 -32.47
C SER A 245 4.70 6.69 -33.61
N SER A 246 5.70 5.80 -33.73
CA SER A 246 5.74 4.70 -34.70
C SER A 246 5.28 3.37 -34.10
N ASP A 247 4.95 3.34 -32.82
CA ASP A 247 4.59 2.10 -32.12
C ASP A 247 3.33 1.49 -32.69
N LYS A 248 3.38 0.17 -32.87
CA LYS A 248 2.27 -0.58 -33.40
C LYS A 248 1.19 -0.78 -32.34
N LEU A 249 -0.02 -0.30 -32.61
CA LEU A 249 -1.19 -0.69 -31.82
C LEU A 249 -1.42 -2.22 -31.99
N VAL A 250 -1.36 -2.95 -30.88
CA VAL A 250 -1.51 -4.42 -30.85
C VAL A 250 -2.94 -4.80 -30.53
N TYR A 251 -3.51 -4.17 -29.48
CA TYR A 251 -4.89 -4.45 -29.10
C TYR A 251 -5.55 -3.25 -28.40
N ALA A 252 -6.84 -3.08 -28.64
CA ALA A 252 -7.70 -2.10 -27.96
C ALA A 252 -9.17 -2.47 -28.14
N ARG A 253 -10.00 -2.11 -27.17
CA ARG A 253 -11.47 -2.29 -27.20
C ARG A 253 -12.12 -0.96 -26.82
N ILE A 254 -12.46 -0.15 -27.82
CA ILE A 254 -13.12 1.16 -27.61
C ILE A 254 -14.53 1.00 -27.02
N ASP A 255 -15.19 -0.12 -27.32
CA ASP A 255 -16.48 -0.53 -26.80
C ASP A 255 -16.44 -1.01 -25.34
N GLN A 256 -15.23 -1.20 -24.79
CA GLN A 256 -14.96 -1.61 -23.40
C GLN A 256 -13.92 -0.67 -22.78
N PRO A 257 -14.30 0.58 -22.45
CA PRO A 257 -13.34 1.61 -22.04
C PRO A 257 -12.63 1.33 -20.69
N GLU A 258 -13.18 0.43 -19.90
CA GLU A 258 -12.70 0.04 -18.56
C GLU A 258 -11.76 -1.18 -18.57
N TRP A 259 -11.56 -1.79 -19.75
CA TRP A 259 -10.65 -2.93 -19.86
C TRP A 259 -9.20 -2.50 -19.85
N GLY A 260 -8.37 -3.26 -19.09
CA GLY A 260 -6.93 -3.10 -19.00
C GLY A 260 -6.19 -4.31 -19.59
N TRP A 261 -4.93 -4.12 -19.99
CA TRP A 261 -4.16 -5.11 -20.73
C TRP A 261 -2.83 -5.42 -20.03
N GLY A 262 -2.69 -6.63 -19.51
CA GLY A 262 -1.42 -7.21 -19.08
C GLY A 262 -0.91 -8.21 -20.13
N ALA A 263 0.26 -7.97 -20.70
CA ALA A 263 0.88 -8.84 -21.72
C ALA A 263 1.91 -9.76 -21.08
N THR A 264 1.94 -11.02 -21.49
CA THR A 264 2.96 -12.02 -21.13
C THR A 264 3.35 -12.80 -22.38
N VAL A 265 4.63 -12.80 -22.73
CA VAL A 265 5.19 -13.65 -23.79
C VAL A 265 5.56 -15.01 -23.19
N SER A 266 5.03 -16.10 -23.76
CA SER A 266 5.36 -17.45 -23.31
C SER A 266 6.87 -17.70 -23.36
N GLU A 267 7.38 -18.56 -22.45
CA GLU A 267 8.83 -18.80 -22.36
C GLU A 267 9.42 -19.36 -23.65
N ASP A 268 8.67 -20.17 -24.37
CA ASP A 268 9.06 -20.71 -25.71
C ASP A 268 8.94 -19.66 -26.84
N GLY A 269 8.48 -18.42 -26.56
CA GLY A 269 8.34 -17.31 -27.51
C GLY A 269 7.24 -17.50 -28.54
N LYS A 270 6.35 -18.47 -28.40
CA LYS A 270 5.33 -18.79 -29.42
C LYS A 270 4.03 -18.03 -29.25
N TYR A 271 3.73 -17.61 -28.02
CA TYR A 271 2.44 -17.02 -27.66
C TYR A 271 2.60 -15.67 -26.95
N LEU A 272 1.71 -14.75 -27.28
CA LEU A 272 1.42 -13.57 -26.48
C LEU A 272 0.09 -13.84 -25.75
N VAL A 273 0.12 -13.91 -24.42
CA VAL A 273 -1.04 -14.10 -23.57
C VAL A 273 -1.43 -12.76 -22.98
N LEU A 274 -2.71 -12.37 -23.07
CA LEU A 274 -3.26 -11.18 -22.48
C LEU A 274 -4.12 -11.51 -21.27
N HIS A 275 -3.78 -10.94 -20.13
CA HIS A 275 -4.65 -10.81 -18.98
C HIS A 275 -5.52 -9.57 -19.19
N VAL A 276 -6.83 -9.75 -19.36
CA VAL A 276 -7.79 -8.68 -19.60
C VAL A 276 -8.52 -8.40 -18.32
N SER A 277 -8.13 -7.32 -17.64
CA SER A 277 -8.75 -6.84 -16.41
C SER A 277 -9.91 -5.90 -16.66
N GLU A 278 -10.81 -5.77 -15.69
CA GLU A 278 -11.87 -4.76 -15.65
C GLU A 278 -11.80 -4.05 -14.30
N GLY A 279 -11.22 -2.86 -14.29
CA GLY A 279 -10.93 -2.16 -13.05
C GLY A 279 -10.01 -2.95 -12.12
N THR A 280 -10.40 -3.06 -10.85
CA THR A 280 -9.73 -3.86 -9.82
C THR A 280 -10.45 -5.16 -9.51
N ASP A 281 -11.37 -5.61 -10.37
CA ASP A 281 -11.99 -6.93 -10.24
C ASP A 281 -10.89 -7.99 -10.36
N GLU A 282 -10.86 -8.94 -9.43
CA GLU A 282 -9.87 -10.02 -9.43
C GLU A 282 -10.15 -11.04 -10.51
N ARG A 283 -11.41 -11.17 -10.89
CA ARG A 283 -11.79 -11.95 -12.05
C ARG A 283 -11.23 -11.28 -13.31
N ASN A 284 -10.82 -12.07 -14.25
CA ASN A 284 -10.26 -11.56 -15.50
C ASN A 284 -10.61 -12.47 -16.68
N ARG A 285 -10.30 -12.01 -17.88
CA ARG A 285 -10.39 -12.76 -19.12
C ARG A 285 -8.99 -13.11 -19.60
N ILE A 286 -8.85 -14.19 -20.37
CA ILE A 286 -7.59 -14.58 -20.99
C ILE A 286 -7.77 -14.65 -22.50
N PHE A 287 -6.97 -13.85 -23.21
CA PHE A 287 -6.85 -13.93 -24.66
C PHE A 287 -5.42 -14.32 -25.01
N TYR A 288 -5.21 -14.94 -26.16
CA TYR A 288 -3.87 -15.23 -26.63
C TYR A 288 -3.73 -15.07 -28.14
N GLN A 289 -2.50 -14.89 -28.60
CA GLN A 289 -2.13 -14.76 -29.99
C GLN A 289 -0.91 -15.64 -30.28
N LYS A 290 -0.88 -16.34 -31.46
CA LYS A 290 0.31 -17.06 -31.92
C LYS A 290 1.26 -16.07 -32.60
N LEU A 291 2.46 -15.87 -32.07
CA LEU A 291 3.38 -14.78 -32.49
C LEU A 291 3.98 -14.96 -33.90
N HIS A 292 4.17 -16.18 -34.38
CA HIS A 292 4.86 -16.46 -35.65
C HIS A 292 3.92 -16.70 -36.83
N GLN A 293 2.68 -16.21 -36.75
CA GLN A 293 1.73 -16.27 -37.85
C GLN A 293 1.79 -15.03 -38.75
N ALA A 294 1.50 -15.17 -40.03
CA ALA A 294 1.56 -14.06 -40.98
C ALA A 294 0.51 -12.97 -40.72
N ASP A 295 -0.65 -13.35 -40.18
CA ASP A 295 -1.73 -12.44 -39.75
C ASP A 295 -2.26 -12.89 -38.39
N PRO A 296 -1.55 -12.51 -37.32
CA PRO A 296 -1.87 -12.97 -35.98
C PRO A 296 -3.11 -12.25 -35.45
N SER A 297 -4.15 -13.02 -35.12
CA SER A 297 -5.35 -12.55 -34.42
C SER A 297 -5.41 -13.07 -33.00
N PHE A 298 -6.03 -12.32 -32.11
CA PHE A 298 -6.29 -12.79 -30.75
C PHE A 298 -7.44 -13.79 -30.73
N ILE A 299 -7.23 -14.85 -29.97
CA ILE A 299 -8.22 -15.87 -29.64
C ILE A 299 -8.65 -15.62 -28.20
N GLU A 300 -9.93 -15.48 -27.95
CA GLU A 300 -10.53 -15.31 -26.64
C GLU A 300 -10.65 -16.69 -25.98
N LEU A 301 -9.62 -17.12 -25.22
CA LEU A 301 -9.58 -18.43 -24.56
C LEU A 301 -10.57 -18.50 -23.40
N ILE A 302 -10.61 -17.47 -22.60
CA ILE A 302 -11.53 -17.28 -21.48
C ILE A 302 -12.19 -15.91 -21.67
N PRO A 303 -13.34 -15.85 -22.37
CA PRO A 303 -13.97 -14.57 -22.71
C PRO A 303 -14.81 -13.97 -21.59
N GLU A 304 -15.19 -14.74 -20.58
CA GLU A 304 -16.09 -14.34 -19.51
C GLU A 304 -15.36 -13.92 -18.25
N LEU A 305 -15.88 -12.89 -17.56
CA LEU A 305 -15.40 -12.42 -16.25
C LEU A 305 -15.98 -13.31 -15.13
N LYS A 306 -15.54 -14.57 -15.04
CA LYS A 306 -16.13 -15.56 -14.13
C LYS A 306 -15.27 -15.93 -12.92
N ALA A 307 -13.96 -15.82 -13.03
CA ALA A 307 -12.99 -16.17 -11.98
C ALA A 307 -11.65 -15.49 -12.25
N GLN A 308 -10.72 -15.57 -11.30
CA GLN A 308 -9.33 -15.20 -11.51
C GLN A 308 -8.61 -16.29 -12.33
N PHE A 309 -7.81 -15.88 -13.33
CA PHE A 309 -6.94 -16.74 -14.10
C PHE A 309 -5.57 -16.09 -14.25
N GLN A 310 -4.55 -16.69 -13.70
CA GLN A 310 -3.17 -16.25 -13.86
C GLN A 310 -2.40 -17.26 -14.69
N PHE A 311 -1.88 -16.84 -15.85
CA PHE A 311 -1.02 -17.68 -16.67
C PHE A 311 0.29 -17.98 -15.94
N VAL A 312 0.59 -19.27 -15.76
CA VAL A 312 1.80 -19.74 -15.05
C VAL A 312 2.90 -20.11 -16.05
N GLY A 313 2.52 -20.60 -17.22
CA GLY A 313 3.42 -21.04 -18.26
C GLY A 313 2.74 -22.04 -19.20
N ASN A 314 3.53 -22.62 -20.09
CA ASN A 314 3.03 -23.60 -21.04
C ASN A 314 4.04 -24.71 -21.36
N GLU A 315 3.54 -25.85 -21.82
CA GLU A 315 4.30 -26.86 -22.53
C GLU A 315 3.62 -27.15 -23.88
N GLY A 316 4.22 -26.60 -24.95
CA GLY A 316 3.58 -26.63 -26.27
C GLY A 316 2.22 -25.91 -26.26
N ASN A 317 1.15 -26.65 -26.60
CA ASN A 317 -0.21 -26.14 -26.66
C ASN A 317 -0.98 -26.26 -25.31
N VAL A 318 -0.37 -26.82 -24.27
CA VAL A 318 -0.98 -26.93 -22.94
C VAL A 318 -0.56 -25.73 -22.07
N PHE A 319 -1.52 -24.91 -21.67
CA PHE A 319 -1.32 -23.73 -20.82
C PHE A 319 -1.72 -24.03 -19.39
N TRP A 320 -0.90 -23.64 -18.42
CA TRP A 320 -1.21 -23.77 -17.00
C TRP A 320 -1.73 -22.44 -16.42
N PHE A 321 -2.82 -22.53 -15.66
CA PHE A 321 -3.42 -21.40 -15.00
C PHE A 321 -3.64 -21.68 -13.50
N PHE A 322 -3.20 -20.76 -12.66
CA PHE A 322 -3.80 -20.61 -11.34
C PHE A 322 -5.21 -20.04 -11.50
N THR A 323 -6.19 -20.55 -10.75
CA THR A 323 -7.56 -20.04 -10.76
C THR A 323 -8.29 -20.34 -9.45
N ASP A 324 -9.22 -19.47 -9.09
CA ASP A 324 -10.20 -19.67 -8.01
C ASP A 324 -11.56 -20.22 -8.53
N LEU A 325 -11.68 -20.50 -9.81
CA LEU A 325 -12.91 -21.06 -10.40
C LEU A 325 -13.33 -22.35 -9.69
N ASN A 326 -14.48 -22.31 -9.01
CA ASN A 326 -15.01 -23.41 -8.17
C ASN A 326 -14.00 -23.92 -7.11
N ALA A 327 -13.04 -23.06 -6.70
CA ALA A 327 -11.97 -23.37 -5.77
C ALA A 327 -11.55 -22.07 -5.02
N PRO A 328 -12.34 -21.57 -4.06
CA PRO A 328 -12.10 -20.26 -3.43
C PRO A 328 -10.77 -20.14 -2.70
N MET A 329 -10.09 -21.25 -2.41
CA MET A 329 -8.72 -21.27 -1.88
C MET A 329 -7.66 -21.35 -3.00
N GLY A 330 -8.05 -21.39 -4.28
CA GLY A 330 -7.18 -21.50 -5.44
C GLY A 330 -6.73 -22.91 -5.78
N ARG A 331 -6.59 -23.17 -7.07
CA ARG A 331 -6.07 -24.43 -7.67
C ARG A 331 -5.26 -24.15 -8.91
N LEU A 332 -4.56 -25.17 -9.42
CA LEU A 332 -3.84 -25.12 -10.68
C LEU A 332 -4.55 -26.03 -11.70
N ILE A 333 -4.84 -25.50 -12.88
CA ILE A 333 -5.42 -26.23 -14.01
C ILE A 333 -4.54 -26.17 -15.24
N ALA A 334 -4.76 -27.11 -16.17
CA ALA A 334 -4.18 -27.10 -17.51
C ALA A 334 -5.29 -27.02 -18.56
N ILE A 335 -5.08 -26.19 -19.59
CA ILE A 335 -5.95 -26.03 -20.76
C ILE A 335 -5.16 -26.33 -22.02
N ASP A 336 -5.60 -27.34 -22.77
CA ASP A 336 -5.09 -27.56 -24.12
C ASP A 336 -5.80 -26.60 -25.08
N ILE A 337 -5.04 -25.64 -25.64
CA ILE A 337 -5.60 -24.61 -26.54
C ILE A 337 -6.10 -25.16 -27.90
N ASP A 338 -5.77 -26.39 -28.24
CA ASP A 338 -6.35 -27.07 -29.41
C ASP A 338 -7.69 -27.74 -29.07
N ASN A 339 -8.03 -27.90 -27.78
CA ASN A 339 -9.28 -28.45 -27.27
C ASN A 339 -9.75 -27.68 -26.02
N PRO A 340 -10.09 -26.37 -26.17
CA PRO A 340 -10.17 -25.42 -25.07
C PRO A 340 -11.48 -25.48 -24.24
N ASP A 341 -12.44 -26.33 -24.62
CA ASP A 341 -13.73 -26.42 -23.89
C ASP A 341 -13.52 -26.78 -22.42
N GLU A 342 -14.29 -26.16 -21.53
CA GLU A 342 -14.11 -26.28 -20.07
C GLU A 342 -14.20 -27.72 -19.56
N GLU A 343 -14.99 -28.56 -20.24
CA GLU A 343 -15.12 -30.01 -19.94
C GLU A 343 -13.82 -30.82 -20.15
N ASN A 344 -12.86 -30.26 -20.92
CA ASN A 344 -11.56 -30.86 -21.21
C ASN A 344 -10.42 -30.35 -20.32
N TRP A 345 -10.71 -29.37 -19.47
CA TRP A 345 -9.69 -28.81 -18.58
C TRP A 345 -9.25 -29.85 -17.54
N GLN A 346 -7.97 -29.88 -17.26
CA GLN A 346 -7.39 -30.83 -16.33
C GLN A 346 -7.02 -30.12 -15.03
N GLU A 347 -7.48 -30.67 -13.91
CA GLU A 347 -7.00 -30.21 -12.60
C GLU A 347 -5.62 -30.84 -12.32
N ILE A 348 -4.60 -29.99 -12.19
CA ILE A 348 -3.22 -30.43 -11.95
C ILE A 348 -2.92 -30.44 -10.45
N ILE A 349 -3.24 -29.34 -9.74
CA ILE A 349 -3.13 -29.27 -8.27
C ILE A 349 -4.49 -28.85 -7.74
N PRO A 350 -5.18 -29.75 -7.01
CA PRO A 350 -6.49 -29.45 -6.45
C PRO A 350 -6.41 -28.41 -5.34
N GLU A 351 -7.55 -27.77 -5.09
CA GLU A 351 -7.73 -26.86 -3.96
C GLU A 351 -7.28 -27.51 -2.64
N GLN A 352 -6.62 -26.75 -1.80
CA GLN A 352 -6.16 -27.15 -0.48
C GLN A 352 -6.92 -26.37 0.62
N ASN A 353 -6.72 -26.74 1.89
CA ASN A 353 -7.30 -26.02 3.04
C ASN A 353 -6.63 -24.67 3.34
N HIS A 354 -5.68 -24.25 2.53
CA HIS A 354 -4.91 -23.01 2.68
C HIS A 354 -4.94 -22.25 1.37
N ALA A 355 -5.04 -20.91 1.44
CA ALA A 355 -5.11 -20.07 0.25
C ALA A 355 -3.83 -20.19 -0.60
N LEU A 356 -3.95 -20.70 -1.80
CA LEU A 356 -2.90 -20.66 -2.82
C LEU A 356 -2.85 -19.23 -3.39
N ARG A 357 -1.72 -18.56 -3.25
CA ARG A 357 -1.58 -17.16 -3.71
C ARG A 357 -0.84 -17.02 -5.01
N ASN A 358 0.18 -17.84 -5.22
CA ASN A 358 0.99 -17.80 -6.43
C ASN A 358 1.50 -19.19 -6.79
N VAL A 359 1.67 -19.43 -8.09
CA VAL A 359 2.35 -20.60 -8.63
C VAL A 359 3.48 -20.13 -9.55
N TYR A 360 4.66 -20.67 -9.35
CA TYR A 360 5.84 -20.39 -10.17
C TYR A 360 6.33 -21.68 -10.81
N LEU A 361 6.82 -21.59 -12.06
CA LEU A 361 7.47 -22.67 -12.76
C LEU A 361 8.99 -22.56 -12.62
N ALA A 362 9.66 -23.64 -12.19
CA ALA A 362 11.10 -23.68 -12.02
C ALA A 362 11.64 -25.09 -12.27
N SER A 363 12.56 -25.25 -13.22
CA SER A 363 13.24 -26.52 -13.52
C SER A 363 12.31 -27.75 -13.63
N GLY A 364 11.13 -27.55 -14.25
CA GLY A 364 10.14 -28.64 -14.43
C GLY A 364 9.30 -28.95 -13.19
N TYR A 365 9.25 -28.03 -12.20
CA TYR A 365 8.42 -28.11 -11.00
C TYR A 365 7.51 -26.89 -10.86
N PHE A 366 6.36 -27.11 -10.22
CA PHE A 366 5.55 -26.00 -9.70
C PHE A 366 5.92 -25.71 -8.24
N LEU A 367 6.22 -24.44 -7.97
CA LEU A 367 6.40 -23.87 -6.65
C LEU A 367 5.12 -23.17 -6.26
N CYS A 368 4.36 -23.74 -5.34
CA CYS A 368 3.09 -23.20 -4.87
C CYS A 368 3.28 -22.45 -3.56
N HIS A 369 2.96 -21.16 -3.55
CA HIS A 369 3.00 -20.31 -2.35
C HIS A 369 1.60 -20.27 -1.72
N TYR A 370 1.48 -20.82 -0.54
CA TYR A 370 0.26 -20.86 0.27
C TYR A 370 0.33 -19.92 1.47
N LEU A 371 -0.83 -19.46 1.91
CA LEU A 371 -1.01 -18.82 3.21
C LEU A 371 -1.74 -19.77 4.16
N LYS A 372 -1.09 -20.12 5.24
CA LYS A 372 -1.66 -20.86 6.37
C LYS A 372 -1.74 -19.94 7.57
N ASP A 373 -2.94 -19.59 8.00
CA ASP A 373 -3.15 -18.65 9.10
C ASP A 373 -2.25 -17.40 8.95
N VAL A 374 -2.31 -16.79 7.75
CA VAL A 374 -1.55 -15.58 7.37
C VAL A 374 -0.02 -15.79 7.24
N SER A 375 0.50 -16.97 7.52
CA SER A 375 1.93 -17.29 7.38
C SER A 375 2.22 -18.02 6.08
N SER A 376 3.33 -17.71 5.44
CA SER A 376 3.72 -18.26 4.15
C SER A 376 4.23 -19.69 4.23
N GLU A 377 3.83 -20.53 3.29
CA GLU A 377 4.36 -21.87 3.04
C GLU A 377 4.68 -22.06 1.56
N ILE A 378 5.78 -22.72 1.22
CA ILE A 378 6.09 -23.11 -0.17
C ILE A 378 6.03 -24.63 -0.28
N VAL A 379 5.29 -25.11 -1.27
CA VAL A 379 5.15 -26.53 -1.59
C VAL A 379 5.59 -26.79 -3.02
N LEU A 380 6.42 -27.79 -3.20
CA LEU A 380 6.94 -28.22 -4.51
C LEU A 380 6.10 -29.37 -5.04
N TYR A 381 5.70 -29.27 -6.32
CA TYR A 381 4.99 -30.30 -7.09
C TYR A 381 5.70 -30.56 -8.41
N GLN A 382 5.61 -31.78 -8.92
CA GLN A 382 5.93 -32.05 -10.33
C GLN A 382 4.91 -31.37 -11.25
N THR A 383 5.27 -31.18 -12.52
CA THR A 383 4.30 -30.65 -13.54
C THR A 383 3.12 -31.59 -13.79
N THR A 384 3.19 -32.83 -13.35
CA THR A 384 2.08 -33.80 -13.31
C THR A 384 1.10 -33.56 -12.16
N GLY A 385 1.39 -32.66 -11.22
CA GLY A 385 0.60 -32.42 -10.01
C GLY A 385 0.98 -33.30 -8.79
N GLU A 386 1.96 -34.19 -8.94
CA GLU A 386 2.43 -34.99 -7.81
C GLU A 386 3.18 -34.11 -6.79
N LYS A 387 2.71 -34.14 -5.55
CA LYS A 387 3.37 -33.42 -4.45
C LYS A 387 4.70 -34.04 -4.09
N ILE A 388 5.76 -33.25 -4.17
CA ILE A 388 7.12 -33.68 -3.80
C ILE A 388 7.38 -33.44 -2.33
N LYS A 389 7.33 -32.18 -1.89
CA LYS A 389 7.57 -31.80 -0.51
C LYS A 389 7.14 -30.36 -0.20
N LYS A 390 6.96 -30.08 1.08
CA LYS A 390 6.98 -28.72 1.60
C LYS A 390 8.42 -28.31 1.84
N LEU A 391 8.81 -27.08 1.40
CA LEU A 391 10.14 -26.56 1.66
C LEU A 391 10.27 -26.22 3.16
N ASP A 392 11.43 -26.52 3.73
CA ASP A 392 11.75 -26.14 5.10
C ASP A 392 12.27 -24.70 5.13
N VAL A 393 11.34 -23.76 5.08
CA VAL A 393 11.58 -22.32 5.15
C VAL A 393 11.28 -21.81 6.56
N PRO A 394 11.78 -20.63 6.96
CA PRO A 394 11.44 -20.04 8.25
C PRO A 394 9.93 -19.93 8.45
N LYS A 395 9.45 -20.05 9.70
CA LYS A 395 8.01 -20.15 10.05
C LYS A 395 7.51 -18.86 10.71
N ASN A 396 6.17 -18.71 10.74
CA ASN A 396 5.48 -17.61 11.40
C ASN A 396 5.89 -16.22 10.83
N GLY A 397 5.93 -16.14 9.51
CA GLY A 397 6.30 -14.93 8.81
C GLY A 397 5.84 -14.93 7.35
N ALA A 398 6.23 -13.91 6.65
CA ALA A 398 5.92 -13.70 5.24
C ALA A 398 7.12 -14.02 4.36
N ILE A 399 6.89 -14.80 3.31
CA ILE A 399 7.79 -14.95 2.18
C ILE A 399 7.36 -13.96 1.10
N SER A 400 8.31 -13.22 0.55
CA SER A 400 8.03 -12.23 -0.48
C SER A 400 9.17 -12.13 -1.48
N GLY A 401 8.88 -11.53 -2.65
CA GLY A 401 9.85 -11.34 -3.72
C GLY A 401 10.37 -12.66 -4.31
N ILE A 402 9.52 -13.71 -4.36
CA ILE A 402 9.91 -14.98 -4.97
C ILE A 402 10.34 -14.74 -6.42
N SER A 403 11.55 -15.16 -6.75
CA SER A 403 12.17 -15.00 -8.06
C SER A 403 12.80 -16.31 -8.51
N THR A 404 12.39 -16.79 -9.67
CA THR A 404 12.92 -17.98 -10.35
C THR A 404 12.68 -17.88 -11.85
N LYS A 405 13.27 -18.79 -12.64
CA LYS A 405 13.02 -18.94 -14.08
C LYS A 405 12.63 -20.39 -14.38
N PRO A 406 11.84 -20.66 -15.43
CA PRO A 406 11.45 -22.02 -15.81
C PRO A 406 12.61 -22.97 -16.08
N ASP A 407 13.73 -22.44 -16.56
CA ASP A 407 14.97 -23.18 -16.88
C ASP A 407 16.03 -23.14 -15.77
N SER A 408 15.75 -22.45 -14.64
CA SER A 408 16.68 -22.31 -13.52
C SER A 408 16.33 -23.26 -12.38
N SER A 409 17.36 -23.89 -11.77
CA SER A 409 17.22 -24.61 -10.50
C SER A 409 17.24 -23.70 -9.29
N GLN A 410 17.57 -22.41 -9.48
CA GLN A 410 17.70 -21.45 -8.39
C GLN A 410 16.39 -20.72 -8.12
N LEU A 411 16.05 -20.64 -6.86
CA LEU A 411 14.91 -19.91 -6.31
C LEU A 411 15.44 -18.90 -5.29
N PHE A 412 15.07 -17.64 -5.43
CA PHE A 412 15.35 -16.59 -4.47
C PHE A 412 14.07 -16.11 -3.83
N PHE A 413 14.12 -15.80 -2.54
CA PHE A 413 13.01 -15.18 -1.84
C PHE A 413 13.50 -14.45 -0.59
N SER A 414 12.69 -13.56 -0.05
CA SER A 414 12.94 -13.00 1.28
C SER A 414 11.94 -13.52 2.29
N PHE A 415 12.36 -13.56 3.55
CA PHE A 415 11.52 -13.85 4.69
C PHE A 415 11.64 -12.73 5.72
N SER A 416 10.53 -12.37 6.36
CA SER A 416 10.50 -11.50 7.53
C SER A 416 9.26 -11.77 8.38
N ASN A 417 9.24 -11.23 9.60
CA ASN A 417 8.03 -11.10 10.43
C ASN A 417 8.12 -9.83 11.28
N TYR A 418 7.12 -9.54 12.12
CA TYR A 418 7.07 -8.27 12.87
C TYR A 418 8.28 -8.03 13.79
N ILE A 419 9.01 -9.08 14.19
CA ILE A 419 10.19 -9.02 15.07
C ILE A 419 11.45 -9.65 14.46
N GLN A 420 11.42 -9.95 13.16
CA GLN A 420 12.57 -10.44 12.40
C GLN A 420 12.73 -9.59 11.13
N PRO A 421 13.80 -8.77 11.05
CA PRO A 421 14.16 -8.05 9.84
C PRO A 421 14.32 -8.98 8.64
N LYS A 422 14.25 -8.39 7.44
CA LYS A 422 14.33 -9.12 6.18
C LYS A 422 15.62 -9.94 6.06
N GLU A 423 15.46 -11.20 5.71
CA GLU A 423 16.53 -12.11 5.31
C GLU A 423 16.25 -12.63 3.91
N ILE A 424 17.28 -12.68 3.05
CA ILE A 424 17.18 -13.17 1.67
C ILE A 424 17.82 -14.55 1.60
N PHE A 425 17.06 -15.45 0.98
CA PHE A 425 17.45 -16.84 0.83
C PHE A 425 17.60 -17.19 -0.65
N GLU A 426 18.55 -18.09 -0.92
CA GLU A 426 18.69 -18.86 -2.13
C GLU A 426 18.35 -20.32 -1.80
N TYR A 427 17.50 -20.92 -2.61
CA TYR A 427 17.21 -22.35 -2.56
C TYR A 427 17.53 -22.97 -3.92
N ASP A 428 18.40 -23.99 -3.93
CA ASP A 428 18.72 -24.73 -5.14
C ASP A 428 17.92 -26.04 -5.18
N LEU A 429 17.12 -26.19 -6.25
CA LEU A 429 16.28 -27.36 -6.48
C LEU A 429 17.10 -28.64 -6.74
N SER A 430 18.35 -28.51 -7.25
CA SER A 430 19.21 -29.65 -7.62
C SER A 430 19.85 -30.34 -6.40
N ASP A 431 20.33 -29.57 -5.43
CA ASP A 431 20.93 -30.08 -4.21
C ASP A 431 20.05 -29.92 -2.97
N GLN A 432 18.90 -29.22 -3.14
CA GLN A 432 17.88 -28.98 -2.12
C GLN A 432 18.39 -28.22 -0.88
N GLN A 433 19.39 -27.37 -1.06
CA GLN A 433 19.96 -26.57 0.00
C GLN A 433 19.31 -25.20 0.10
N LEU A 434 18.93 -24.83 1.31
CA LEU A 434 18.51 -23.47 1.67
C LEU A 434 19.70 -22.72 2.25
N LYS A 435 20.01 -21.56 1.67
CA LYS A 435 21.16 -20.76 2.08
C LYS A 435 20.72 -19.29 2.28
N SER A 436 21.04 -18.74 3.44
CA SER A 436 20.92 -17.31 3.66
C SER A 436 22.04 -16.59 2.91
N ILE A 437 21.68 -15.65 2.05
CA ILE A 437 22.63 -14.88 1.22
C ILE A 437 22.75 -13.43 1.64
N TRP A 438 21.79 -12.93 2.42
CA TRP A 438 21.83 -11.58 2.97
C TRP A 438 20.83 -11.42 4.11
N SER A 439 21.22 -10.67 5.15
CA SER A 439 20.38 -10.36 6.30
C SER A 439 20.40 -8.87 6.60
N GLN A 440 19.26 -8.28 6.83
CA GLN A 440 19.13 -6.89 7.22
C GLN A 440 19.52 -6.71 8.69
N LEU A 441 20.46 -5.80 8.95
CA LEU A 441 20.83 -5.42 10.30
C LEU A 441 20.19 -4.08 10.64
N VAL A 442 19.31 -4.02 11.63
CA VAL A 442 18.61 -2.80 12.04
C VAL A 442 19.27 -2.23 13.29
N PRO A 443 19.95 -1.08 13.22
CA PRO A 443 20.60 -0.49 14.40
C PRO A 443 19.59 -0.24 15.53
N GLY A 444 19.96 -0.61 16.75
CA GLY A 444 19.11 -0.46 17.93
C GLY A 444 17.97 -1.47 18.07
N PHE A 445 17.78 -2.37 17.10
CA PHE A 445 16.83 -3.46 17.18
C PHE A 445 17.52 -4.77 17.65
N TYR A 446 16.97 -5.38 18.70
CA TYR A 446 17.39 -6.68 19.20
C TYR A 446 16.15 -7.57 19.32
N ALA A 447 16.01 -8.56 18.45
CA ALA A 447 14.82 -9.43 18.37
C ALA A 447 14.43 -10.05 19.71
N ASN A 448 15.42 -10.34 20.57
CA ASN A 448 15.20 -10.92 21.89
C ASN A 448 14.47 -9.99 22.88
N ASP A 449 14.42 -8.70 22.61
CA ASP A 449 13.70 -7.73 23.46
C ASP A 449 12.19 -7.72 23.16
N PHE A 450 11.79 -8.25 22.01
CA PHE A 450 10.42 -8.19 21.52
C PHE A 450 9.76 -9.56 21.50
N THR A 451 8.44 -9.55 21.46
CA THR A 451 7.60 -10.72 21.21
C THR A 451 6.54 -10.37 20.18
N SER A 452 6.16 -11.35 19.37
CA SER A 452 5.04 -11.27 18.44
C SER A 452 4.25 -12.55 18.52
N LYS A 453 2.94 -12.47 18.66
CA LYS A 453 2.04 -13.62 18.67
C LYS A 453 0.83 -13.39 17.81
N GLN A 454 0.30 -14.45 17.26
CA GLN A 454 -0.98 -14.43 16.59
C GLN A 454 -2.07 -14.80 17.60
N GLU A 455 -3.15 -14.03 17.62
CA GLU A 455 -4.38 -14.32 18.35
C GLU A 455 -5.59 -14.30 17.40
N PHE A 456 -6.67 -14.93 17.82
CA PHE A 456 -7.93 -14.90 17.11
C PHE A 456 -9.00 -14.29 18.02
N TYR A 457 -9.75 -13.35 17.50
CA TYR A 457 -10.89 -12.75 18.20
C TYR A 457 -12.18 -12.95 17.40
N ARG A 458 -13.31 -12.75 18.03
CA ARG A 458 -14.61 -12.85 17.37
C ARG A 458 -15.11 -11.49 16.94
N SER A 459 -15.45 -11.39 15.66
CA SER A 459 -16.22 -10.27 15.14
C SER A 459 -17.65 -10.30 15.65
N LYS A 460 -18.39 -9.24 15.39
CA LYS A 460 -19.79 -9.05 15.80
C LYS A 460 -20.73 -10.18 15.35
N ASP A 461 -20.49 -10.77 14.19
CA ASP A 461 -21.24 -11.90 13.64
C ASP A 461 -20.71 -13.27 14.12
N GLY A 462 -19.67 -13.29 14.97
CA GLY A 462 -19.04 -14.50 15.49
C GLY A 462 -17.90 -15.06 14.66
N THR A 463 -17.59 -14.49 13.49
CA THR A 463 -16.44 -14.87 12.64
C THR A 463 -15.15 -14.72 13.43
N LEU A 464 -14.24 -15.70 13.32
CA LEU A 464 -12.91 -15.64 13.92
C LEU A 464 -11.98 -14.87 13.00
N ILE A 465 -11.42 -13.78 13.51
CA ILE A 465 -10.51 -12.90 12.80
C ILE A 465 -9.10 -13.03 13.40
N PRO A 466 -8.06 -13.29 12.59
CA PRO A 466 -6.68 -13.34 13.08
C PRO A 466 -6.13 -11.93 13.29
N MET A 467 -5.26 -11.80 14.27
CA MET A 467 -4.56 -10.57 14.58
C MET A 467 -3.16 -10.90 15.11
N PHE A 468 -2.14 -10.16 14.66
CA PHE A 468 -0.81 -10.23 15.24
C PHE A 468 -0.62 -9.11 16.25
N ILE A 469 -0.08 -9.45 17.43
CA ILE A 469 0.21 -8.50 18.50
C ILE A 469 1.70 -8.55 18.80
N SER A 470 2.38 -7.40 18.68
CA SER A 470 3.83 -7.29 18.84
C SER A 470 4.19 -6.17 19.82
N HIS A 471 5.14 -6.42 20.73
CA HIS A 471 5.52 -5.47 21.77
C HIS A 471 6.86 -5.86 22.43
N LEU A 472 7.41 -5.00 23.28
CA LEU A 472 8.50 -5.35 24.18
C LEU A 472 8.05 -6.46 25.14
N LYS A 473 8.94 -7.45 25.42
CA LYS A 473 8.61 -8.61 26.28
C LYS A 473 8.13 -8.26 27.68
N ASN A 474 8.59 -7.12 28.22
CA ASN A 474 8.39 -6.74 29.61
C ASN A 474 7.25 -5.75 29.82
N ILE A 475 6.26 -5.65 28.92
CA ILE A 475 5.06 -4.83 29.15
C ILE A 475 4.16 -5.50 30.19
N GLU A 476 3.44 -4.69 30.96
CA GLU A 476 2.38 -5.14 31.84
C GLU A 476 1.02 -5.04 31.14
N LEU A 477 0.21 -6.08 31.23
CA LEU A 477 -1.17 -6.08 30.70
C LEU A 477 -2.11 -5.44 31.74
N ASN A 478 -2.06 -4.12 31.85
CA ASN A 478 -2.78 -3.32 32.83
C ASN A 478 -3.70 -2.26 32.20
N ASN A 479 -4.03 -2.41 30.92
CA ASN A 479 -4.85 -1.50 30.10
C ASN A 479 -4.20 -0.10 29.88
N ASN A 480 -2.93 0.09 30.16
CA ASN A 480 -2.32 1.43 30.11
C ASN A 480 -1.24 1.58 29.03
N ASN A 481 -1.01 0.57 28.20
CA ASN A 481 -0.01 0.68 27.14
C ASN A 481 -0.57 1.46 25.94
N PRO A 482 0.21 2.36 25.32
CA PRO A 482 -0.13 2.94 24.04
C PRO A 482 -0.28 1.83 22.98
N LEU A 483 -1.43 1.76 22.33
CA LEU A 483 -1.75 0.74 21.33
C LEU A 483 -1.90 1.38 19.96
N LEU A 484 -1.13 0.87 18.99
CA LEU A 484 -1.33 1.12 17.56
C LEU A 484 -2.06 -0.07 16.96
N LEU A 485 -3.29 0.14 16.51
CA LEU A 485 -4.09 -0.85 15.81
C LEU A 485 -4.15 -0.50 14.32
N TYR A 486 -3.64 -1.39 13.48
CA TYR A 486 -3.62 -1.26 12.02
C TYR A 486 -4.57 -2.24 11.35
N GLY A 487 -5.21 -1.81 10.27
CA GLY A 487 -6.04 -2.65 9.39
C GLY A 487 -6.09 -2.12 7.96
N TYR A 488 -6.52 -2.99 7.03
CA TYR A 488 -6.72 -2.63 5.62
C TYR A 488 -8.09 -3.10 5.10
N GLY A 489 -8.33 -4.41 4.95
CA GLY A 489 -9.62 -5.04 4.68
C GLY A 489 -10.26 -4.66 3.34
N GLY A 490 -9.64 -5.02 2.21
CA GLY A 490 -10.20 -4.84 0.88
C GLY A 490 -9.29 -5.33 -0.24
N PHE A 491 -9.83 -5.45 -1.44
CA PHE A 491 -9.09 -5.71 -2.69
C PHE A 491 -8.28 -7.02 -2.67
N ASP A 492 -8.74 -8.05 -1.95
CA ASP A 492 -8.00 -9.33 -1.78
C ASP A 492 -6.53 -9.16 -1.32
N ILE A 493 -6.18 -8.00 -0.74
CA ILE A 493 -4.82 -7.73 -0.30
C ILE A 493 -4.59 -8.30 1.10
N PRO A 494 -3.81 -9.39 1.27
CA PRO A 494 -3.50 -9.94 2.57
C PRO A 494 -2.46 -9.07 3.28
N ILE A 495 -2.68 -8.78 4.56
CA ILE A 495 -1.71 -8.05 5.38
C ILE A 495 -0.80 -9.06 6.08
N LEU A 496 0.34 -9.32 5.45
CA LEU A 496 1.29 -10.32 5.91
C LEU A 496 2.23 -9.80 7.00
N PRO A 497 2.71 -10.68 7.91
CA PRO A 497 3.63 -10.30 8.99
C PRO A 497 5.01 -9.97 8.43
N ASN A 498 5.26 -8.68 8.20
CA ASN A 498 6.54 -8.15 7.72
C ASN A 498 7.16 -7.21 8.76
N PHE A 499 8.49 -7.20 8.84
CA PHE A 499 9.21 -6.24 9.65
C PHE A 499 9.03 -4.82 9.11
N SER A 500 8.82 -3.88 10.03
CA SER A 500 8.68 -2.46 9.69
C SER A 500 9.39 -1.60 10.72
N THR A 501 10.27 -0.70 10.26
CA THR A 501 10.95 0.28 11.11
C THR A 501 9.97 1.23 11.79
N LYS A 502 8.82 1.52 11.13
CA LYS A 502 7.75 2.31 11.77
C LYS A 502 7.15 1.60 12.99
N TYR A 503 6.83 0.29 12.88
CA TYR A 503 6.33 -0.47 14.03
C TYR A 503 7.40 -0.65 15.10
N PHE A 504 8.65 -0.83 14.68
CA PHE A 504 9.78 -0.86 15.60
C PHE A 504 9.89 0.44 16.41
N SER A 505 9.76 1.61 15.77
CA SER A 505 9.82 2.91 16.49
C SER A 505 8.71 3.01 17.54
N TRP A 506 7.48 2.60 17.23
CA TRP A 506 6.36 2.57 18.17
C TRP A 506 6.63 1.63 19.36
N MET A 507 7.05 0.39 19.09
CA MET A 507 7.38 -0.57 20.15
C MET A 507 8.56 -0.11 20.99
N LYS A 508 9.55 0.56 20.41
CA LYS A 508 10.71 1.11 21.14
C LYS A 508 10.32 2.22 22.11
N MET A 509 9.24 2.96 21.79
CA MET A 509 8.61 3.93 22.70
C MET A 509 7.72 3.29 23.78
N GLY A 510 7.70 1.96 23.87
CA GLY A 510 6.92 1.20 24.87
C GLY A 510 5.49 0.87 24.43
N GLY A 511 5.15 1.10 23.18
CA GLY A 511 3.82 0.81 22.64
C GLY A 511 3.63 -0.64 22.23
N VAL A 512 2.35 -1.02 22.11
CA VAL A 512 1.89 -2.27 21.50
C VAL A 512 1.48 -2.00 20.06
N VAL A 513 1.85 -2.89 19.14
CA VAL A 513 1.39 -2.90 17.75
C VAL A 513 0.47 -4.08 17.54
N ALA A 514 -0.75 -3.86 17.08
CA ALA A 514 -1.69 -4.88 16.69
C ALA A 514 -2.06 -4.71 15.20
N VAL A 515 -1.97 -5.78 14.44
CA VAL A 515 -2.33 -5.81 13.01
C VAL A 515 -3.45 -6.82 12.82
N ALA A 516 -4.64 -6.32 12.51
CA ALA A 516 -5.83 -7.15 12.31
C ALA A 516 -5.95 -7.55 10.83
N ASN A 517 -6.10 -8.85 10.58
CA ASN A 517 -6.26 -9.44 9.25
C ASN A 517 -7.76 -9.51 8.92
N LEU A 518 -8.30 -8.38 8.51
CA LEU A 518 -9.74 -8.17 8.35
C LEU A 518 -10.28 -8.88 7.10
N ARG A 519 -11.57 -9.24 7.12
CA ARG A 519 -12.29 -9.64 5.92
C ARG A 519 -12.17 -8.56 4.84
N GLY A 520 -12.28 -8.94 3.57
CA GLY A 520 -11.96 -8.07 2.44
C GLY A 520 -10.51 -8.20 1.97
N GLY A 521 -9.59 -8.72 2.80
CA GLY A 521 -8.26 -9.17 2.40
C GLY A 521 -8.27 -10.59 1.80
N GLY A 522 -7.09 -11.07 1.40
CA GLY A 522 -6.90 -12.37 0.73
C GLY A 522 -6.32 -13.48 1.62
N GLU A 523 -6.31 -13.32 2.92
CA GLU A 523 -5.66 -14.24 3.85
C GLU A 523 -6.21 -15.66 3.80
N TYR A 524 -7.52 -15.77 3.52
CA TYR A 524 -8.25 -17.05 3.42
C TYR A 524 -8.99 -17.18 2.08
N GLY A 525 -8.40 -16.63 1.00
CA GLY A 525 -8.90 -16.76 -0.36
C GLY A 525 -10.14 -15.91 -0.68
N GLU A 526 -10.79 -16.24 -1.80
CA GLU A 526 -11.87 -15.45 -2.40
C GLU A 526 -13.06 -15.20 -1.45
N GLN A 527 -13.47 -16.21 -0.67
CA GLN A 527 -14.60 -16.03 0.26
C GLN A 527 -14.31 -15.01 1.37
N TRP A 528 -13.06 -14.93 1.83
CA TRP A 528 -12.65 -13.96 2.83
C TRP A 528 -12.73 -12.54 2.26
N HIS A 529 -12.32 -12.35 1.00
CA HIS A 529 -12.46 -11.10 0.28
C HIS A 529 -13.94 -10.74 0.10
N ARG A 530 -14.75 -11.62 -0.46
CA ARG A 530 -16.19 -11.37 -0.70
C ARG A 530 -16.99 -11.01 0.55
N GLN A 531 -16.58 -11.49 1.71
CA GLN A 531 -17.21 -11.15 2.98
C GLN A 531 -16.89 -9.73 3.47
N GLY A 532 -15.97 -9.00 2.83
CA GLY A 532 -15.60 -7.62 3.17
C GLY A 532 -15.73 -6.63 2.02
N MET A 533 -16.41 -6.98 0.91
CA MET A 533 -16.62 -6.11 -0.25
C MET A 533 -18.10 -5.83 -0.50
N LEU A 534 -18.39 -4.81 -1.35
CA LEU A 534 -19.75 -4.45 -1.77
C LEU A 534 -20.70 -4.28 -0.57
N HIS A 535 -21.84 -4.98 -0.59
CA HIS A 535 -22.85 -4.92 0.46
C HIS A 535 -22.39 -5.52 1.81
N ASN A 536 -21.27 -6.25 1.81
CA ASN A 536 -20.65 -6.82 3.01
C ASN A 536 -19.58 -5.91 3.63
N LYS A 537 -19.31 -4.73 3.06
CA LYS A 537 -18.23 -3.83 3.51
C LYS A 537 -18.30 -3.45 4.99
N GLN A 538 -19.50 -3.41 5.58
CA GLN A 538 -19.68 -3.15 7.01
C GLN A 538 -18.99 -4.19 7.91
N ASN A 539 -18.83 -5.43 7.45
CA ASN A 539 -18.11 -6.47 8.20
C ASN A 539 -16.66 -6.07 8.51
N VAL A 540 -16.01 -5.33 7.60
CA VAL A 540 -14.63 -4.86 7.78
C VAL A 540 -14.53 -3.89 8.96
N PHE A 541 -15.50 -2.97 9.08
CA PHE A 541 -15.56 -1.99 10.18
C PHE A 541 -15.94 -2.68 11.50
N ASP A 542 -16.85 -3.64 11.46
CA ASP A 542 -17.25 -4.44 12.63
C ASP A 542 -16.07 -5.32 13.11
N ASP A 543 -15.30 -5.94 12.20
CA ASP A 543 -14.08 -6.70 12.53
C ASP A 543 -13.04 -5.81 13.22
N PHE A 544 -12.84 -4.59 12.71
CA PHE A 544 -11.84 -3.65 13.25
C PHE A 544 -12.24 -3.11 14.63
N ALA A 545 -13.51 -2.78 14.81
CA ALA A 545 -14.03 -2.38 16.12
C ALA A 545 -13.89 -3.52 17.15
N ALA A 546 -14.21 -4.76 16.75
CA ALA A 546 -14.06 -5.93 17.61
C ALA A 546 -12.60 -6.22 17.97
N ALA A 547 -11.63 -5.92 17.08
CA ALA A 547 -10.20 -5.99 17.39
C ALA A 547 -9.83 -5.05 18.56
N ALA A 548 -10.28 -3.80 18.50
CA ALA A 548 -10.06 -2.83 19.58
C ALA A 548 -10.68 -3.31 20.89
N GLU A 549 -11.94 -3.74 20.85
CA GLU A 549 -12.66 -4.26 22.04
C GLU A 549 -11.93 -5.46 22.65
N HIS A 550 -11.45 -6.40 21.84
CA HIS A 550 -10.67 -7.56 22.30
C HIS A 550 -9.38 -7.12 23.01
N LEU A 551 -8.64 -6.19 22.43
CA LEU A 551 -7.38 -5.67 23.02
C LEU A 551 -7.62 -4.93 24.33
N HIS A 552 -8.75 -4.24 24.48
CA HIS A 552 -9.16 -3.59 25.74
C HIS A 552 -9.55 -4.64 26.79
N GLN A 553 -10.32 -5.66 26.42
CA GLN A 553 -10.77 -6.71 27.34
C GLN A 553 -9.63 -7.61 27.84
N THR A 554 -8.62 -7.82 27.00
CA THR A 554 -7.46 -8.67 27.32
C THR A 554 -6.31 -7.95 28.02
N GLY A 555 -6.49 -6.67 28.33
CA GLY A 555 -5.55 -5.91 29.15
C GLY A 555 -4.41 -5.22 28.41
N TYR A 556 -4.39 -5.31 27.06
CA TYR A 556 -3.33 -4.65 26.28
C TYR A 556 -3.42 -3.14 26.33
N SER A 557 -4.64 -2.59 26.27
CA SER A 557 -4.86 -1.14 26.24
C SER A 557 -6.26 -0.78 26.72
N GLN A 558 -6.64 0.48 26.56
CA GLN A 558 -7.98 1.02 26.77
C GLN A 558 -8.31 2.05 25.69
N PRO A 559 -9.59 2.47 25.55
CA PRO A 559 -9.98 3.41 24.48
C PRO A 559 -9.09 4.66 24.39
N SER A 560 -8.85 5.34 25.51
CA SER A 560 -8.03 6.57 25.55
C SER A 560 -6.54 6.36 25.24
N LYS A 561 -6.07 5.11 25.16
CA LYS A 561 -4.69 4.73 24.84
C LYS A 561 -4.55 4.00 23.51
N THR A 562 -5.62 3.98 22.70
CA THR A 562 -5.66 3.28 21.40
C THR A 562 -5.65 4.29 20.27
N VAL A 563 -4.67 4.18 19.36
CA VAL A 563 -4.66 4.86 18.06
C VAL A 563 -4.94 3.87 16.95
N ILE A 564 -5.74 4.28 15.96
CA ILE A 564 -5.99 3.50 14.74
C ILE A 564 -5.30 4.14 13.53
N GLU A 565 -4.65 3.30 12.73
CA GLU A 565 -3.93 3.69 11.51
C GLU A 565 -4.40 2.87 10.31
N GLY A 566 -4.52 3.50 9.17
CA GLY A 566 -4.77 2.85 7.87
C GLY A 566 -4.57 3.82 6.72
N ARG A 567 -4.19 3.29 5.55
CA ARG A 567 -3.91 4.10 4.34
C ARG A 567 -4.76 3.59 3.17
N SER A 568 -5.10 4.48 2.22
CA SER A 568 -5.89 4.12 1.03
C SER A 568 -7.26 3.55 1.45
N ASN A 569 -7.62 2.33 1.05
CA ASN A 569 -8.77 1.61 1.60
C ASN A 569 -8.70 1.50 3.16
N GLY A 570 -7.50 1.34 3.74
CA GLY A 570 -7.30 1.44 5.19
C GLY A 570 -7.58 2.82 5.76
N GLY A 571 -7.37 3.89 4.97
CA GLY A 571 -7.77 5.26 5.33
C GLY A 571 -9.29 5.42 5.37
N LEU A 572 -10.03 4.80 4.43
CA LEU A 572 -11.49 4.66 4.49
C LEU A 572 -11.91 3.90 5.76
N LEU A 573 -11.24 2.78 6.06
CA LEU A 573 -11.49 2.00 7.28
C LEU A 573 -11.40 2.87 8.54
N VAL A 574 -10.30 3.62 8.68
CA VAL A 574 -10.09 4.53 9.83
C VAL A 574 -11.13 5.64 9.84
N GLY A 575 -11.40 6.28 8.68
CA GLY A 575 -12.40 7.33 8.56
C GLY A 575 -13.81 6.87 8.96
N ALA A 576 -14.23 5.69 8.52
CA ALA A 576 -15.53 5.13 8.89
C ALA A 576 -15.56 4.70 10.37
N SER A 577 -14.50 4.06 10.88
CA SER A 577 -14.44 3.57 12.26
C SER A 577 -14.47 4.68 13.28
N LEU A 578 -13.73 5.79 13.06
CA LEU A 578 -13.74 6.94 13.95
C LEU A 578 -15.12 7.61 14.07
N LEU A 579 -15.93 7.54 13.01
CA LEU A 579 -17.28 8.10 13.01
C LEU A 579 -18.32 7.15 13.60
N GLN A 580 -18.17 5.83 13.35
CA GLN A 580 -19.10 4.82 13.87
C GLN A 580 -18.85 4.48 15.35
N ARG A 581 -17.60 4.49 15.79
CA ARG A 581 -17.17 4.11 17.15
C ARG A 581 -16.12 5.06 17.73
N PRO A 582 -16.42 6.37 17.83
CA PRO A 582 -15.49 7.34 18.42
C PRO A 582 -15.13 7.01 19.87
N ASP A 583 -15.95 6.23 20.55
CA ASP A 583 -15.78 5.77 21.94
C ASP A 583 -14.62 4.80 22.14
N LEU A 584 -14.09 4.19 21.07
CA LEU A 584 -13.04 3.17 21.15
C LEU A 584 -11.61 3.71 20.96
N PHE A 585 -11.44 4.98 20.56
CA PHE A 585 -10.16 5.47 20.11
C PHE A 585 -9.72 6.78 20.77
N GLY A 586 -8.49 6.81 21.25
CA GLY A 586 -7.84 8.00 21.81
C GLY A 586 -7.22 8.91 20.75
N ALA A 587 -6.88 8.38 19.57
CA ALA A 587 -6.42 9.15 18.42
C ALA A 587 -6.66 8.37 17.11
N THR A 588 -6.67 9.07 15.95
CA THR A 588 -6.87 8.42 14.65
C THR A 588 -5.96 8.99 13.56
N LEU A 589 -5.45 8.12 12.69
CA LEU A 589 -4.47 8.43 11.64
C LEU A 589 -4.96 7.94 10.26
N PRO A 590 -6.00 8.55 9.67
CA PRO A 590 -6.46 8.20 8.32
C PRO A 590 -5.52 8.78 7.27
N GLY A 591 -4.87 7.92 6.48
CA GLY A 591 -3.93 8.32 5.43
C GLY A 591 -4.47 8.08 4.02
N VAL A 592 -4.36 9.06 3.11
CA VAL A 592 -4.73 8.98 1.69
C VAL A 592 -6.03 8.21 1.44
N GLY A 593 -7.05 8.44 2.30
CA GLY A 593 -8.26 7.64 2.37
C GLY A 593 -9.32 8.03 1.35
N VAL A 594 -10.10 7.04 0.90
CA VAL A 594 -11.28 7.26 0.05
C VAL A 594 -12.43 7.75 0.94
N MET A 595 -12.52 9.06 1.18
CA MET A 595 -13.43 9.63 2.20
C MET A 595 -14.81 9.96 1.67
N ASP A 596 -14.94 10.23 0.37
CA ASP A 596 -16.20 10.53 -0.30
C ASP A 596 -16.62 9.37 -1.20
N MET A 597 -17.44 8.47 -0.65
CA MET A 597 -17.87 7.25 -1.33
C MET A 597 -18.97 7.48 -2.39
N LEU A 598 -19.43 8.70 -2.58
CA LEU A 598 -20.40 9.01 -3.63
C LEU A 598 -19.75 9.65 -4.86
N ARG A 599 -18.45 9.97 -4.78
CA ARG A 599 -17.74 10.63 -5.86
C ARG A 599 -16.39 10.01 -6.21
N PHE A 600 -15.97 8.94 -5.53
CA PHE A 600 -14.67 8.32 -5.75
C PHE A 600 -14.49 7.90 -7.22
N ASN A 601 -15.54 7.45 -7.88
CA ASN A 601 -15.54 6.99 -9.28
C ASN A 601 -15.44 8.12 -10.33
N LYS A 602 -15.47 9.39 -9.89
CA LYS A 602 -15.38 10.55 -10.80
C LYS A 602 -13.95 10.99 -11.10
N PHE A 603 -12.95 10.45 -10.38
CA PHE A 603 -11.56 10.89 -10.46
C PHE A 603 -10.66 9.79 -10.98
N THR A 604 -9.71 10.13 -11.84
CA THR A 604 -8.57 9.32 -12.31
C THR A 604 -8.94 7.83 -12.53
N ILE A 605 -8.51 6.95 -11.64
CA ILE A 605 -8.76 5.50 -11.69
C ILE A 605 -9.86 5.05 -10.70
N GLY A 606 -10.51 5.97 -10.01
CA GLY A 606 -11.48 5.65 -8.95
C GLY A 606 -12.64 4.76 -9.41
N TRP A 607 -13.09 4.88 -10.66
CA TRP A 607 -14.10 4.00 -11.26
C TRP A 607 -13.74 2.52 -11.16
N ALA A 608 -12.43 2.20 -11.20
CA ALA A 608 -11.93 0.83 -11.12
C ALA A 608 -12.25 0.14 -9.78
N TRP A 609 -12.59 0.89 -8.73
CA TRP A 609 -12.91 0.35 -7.41
C TRP A 609 -14.38 0.00 -7.22
N GLU A 610 -15.22 0.21 -8.24
CA GLU A 610 -16.64 -0.16 -8.18
C GLU A 610 -16.81 -1.67 -8.00
N SER A 611 -15.87 -2.48 -8.44
CA SER A 611 -15.85 -3.92 -8.19
C SER A 611 -15.78 -4.29 -6.71
N ASP A 612 -15.07 -3.49 -5.88
CA ASP A 612 -14.94 -3.73 -4.42
C ASP A 612 -15.95 -2.92 -3.58
N TYR A 613 -16.32 -1.72 -4.04
CA TYR A 613 -17.20 -0.82 -3.27
C TYR A 613 -18.65 -0.79 -3.75
N GLY A 614 -18.91 -1.04 -5.02
CA GLY A 614 -20.18 -0.77 -5.68
C GLY A 614 -20.22 0.61 -6.32
N SER A 615 -21.23 0.87 -7.16
CA SER A 615 -21.39 2.12 -7.89
C SER A 615 -22.43 3.05 -7.26
N PRO A 616 -22.12 4.35 -7.02
CA PRO A 616 -23.12 5.33 -6.56
C PRO A 616 -24.29 5.52 -7.53
N GLU A 617 -24.11 5.17 -8.80
CA GLU A 617 -25.15 5.21 -9.85
C GLU A 617 -26.14 4.05 -9.75
N ASN A 618 -25.77 2.96 -9.06
CA ASN A 618 -26.68 1.87 -8.68
C ASN A 618 -27.39 2.24 -7.36
N LYS A 619 -28.70 2.09 -7.31
CA LYS A 619 -29.49 2.51 -6.13
C LYS A 619 -29.16 1.70 -4.87
N ASP A 620 -29.02 0.38 -5.00
CA ASP A 620 -28.78 -0.50 -3.87
C ASP A 620 -27.35 -0.28 -3.32
N ASP A 621 -26.37 -0.10 -4.19
CA ASP A 621 -25.00 0.23 -3.82
C ASP A 621 -24.90 1.62 -3.19
N PHE A 622 -25.62 2.62 -3.75
CA PHE A 622 -25.68 3.97 -3.19
C PHE A 622 -26.14 3.93 -1.71
N GLU A 623 -27.19 3.17 -1.41
CA GLU A 623 -27.69 3.07 -0.03
C GLU A 623 -26.63 2.48 0.93
N VAL A 624 -25.82 1.55 0.47
CA VAL A 624 -24.72 0.96 1.23
C VAL A 624 -23.55 1.94 1.37
N LEU A 625 -23.09 2.52 0.26
CA LEU A 625 -22.01 3.51 0.22
C LEU A 625 -22.30 4.72 1.12
N PHE A 626 -23.52 5.25 1.05
CA PHE A 626 -23.94 6.40 1.83
C PHE A 626 -23.90 6.14 3.34
N LYS A 627 -24.24 4.90 3.78
CA LYS A 627 -24.26 4.52 5.20
C LYS A 627 -22.87 4.60 5.85
N TYR A 628 -21.80 4.26 5.11
CA TYR A 628 -20.45 4.27 5.69
C TYR A 628 -19.53 5.35 5.12
N SER A 629 -19.95 6.13 4.13
CA SER A 629 -19.14 7.21 3.54
C SER A 629 -18.64 8.17 4.60
N PRO A 630 -17.33 8.26 4.89
CA PRO A 630 -16.84 9.09 5.98
C PRO A 630 -17.25 10.55 5.83
N TYR A 631 -17.06 11.13 4.65
CA TYR A 631 -17.40 12.52 4.39
C TYR A 631 -18.87 12.85 4.70
N HIS A 632 -19.80 11.95 4.38
CA HIS A 632 -21.24 12.18 4.51
C HIS A 632 -21.77 11.91 5.92
N ASN A 633 -21.10 11.12 6.73
CA ASN A 633 -21.55 10.71 8.06
C ASN A 633 -20.98 11.53 9.21
N ILE A 634 -20.20 12.59 8.92
CA ILE A 634 -19.75 13.53 9.95
C ILE A 634 -20.96 14.28 10.51
N GLN A 635 -21.20 14.10 11.82
CA GLN A 635 -22.27 14.76 12.56
C GLN A 635 -21.82 16.11 13.09
N PRO A 636 -22.56 17.21 12.90
CA PRO A 636 -22.20 18.49 13.47
C PRO A 636 -22.22 18.47 15.00
N MET A 637 -21.42 19.31 15.62
CA MET A 637 -21.36 19.48 17.07
C MET A 637 -21.05 18.19 17.84
N THR A 638 -20.17 17.35 17.29
CA THR A 638 -19.72 16.09 17.90
C THR A 638 -18.27 16.22 18.32
N CYS A 639 -17.93 15.72 19.52
CA CYS A 639 -16.54 15.63 19.97
C CYS A 639 -15.91 14.35 19.39
N TYR A 640 -15.11 14.51 18.35
CA TYR A 640 -14.37 13.42 17.73
C TYR A 640 -12.99 13.23 18.39
N PRO A 641 -12.41 12.02 18.31
CA PRO A 641 -11.03 11.80 18.76
C PRO A 641 -10.03 12.71 18.05
N PRO A 642 -8.89 13.05 18.68
CA PRO A 642 -7.78 13.70 18.01
C PRO A 642 -7.43 12.99 16.71
N THR A 643 -7.35 13.73 15.60
CA THR A 643 -7.21 13.16 14.26
C THR A 643 -6.12 13.88 13.47
N LEU A 644 -5.14 13.14 12.94
CA LEU A 644 -4.17 13.65 11.97
C LEU A 644 -4.42 12.97 10.62
N ILE A 645 -5.09 13.68 9.73
CA ILE A 645 -5.34 13.24 8.36
C ILE A 645 -4.06 13.46 7.56
N THR A 646 -3.64 12.47 6.77
CA THR A 646 -2.46 12.61 5.90
C THR A 646 -2.82 12.38 4.44
N THR A 647 -2.26 13.21 3.54
CA THR A 647 -2.44 13.08 2.09
C THR A 647 -1.25 13.69 1.35
N SER A 648 -1.22 13.56 0.02
CA SER A 648 -0.13 14.05 -0.84
C SER A 648 -0.71 14.83 -2.02
N GLU A 649 -0.07 15.96 -2.38
CA GLU A 649 -0.57 16.88 -3.43
C GLU A 649 -0.70 16.24 -4.82
N ARG A 650 0.13 15.23 -5.14
CA ARG A 650 0.20 14.57 -6.45
C ARG A 650 -0.30 13.13 -6.43
N ASP A 651 -1.14 12.80 -5.46
CA ASP A 651 -1.76 11.48 -5.41
C ASP A 651 -2.80 11.36 -6.53
N ASP A 652 -2.40 10.69 -7.62
CA ASP A 652 -3.24 10.42 -8.80
C ASP A 652 -3.93 9.05 -8.75
N ARG A 653 -3.83 8.36 -7.60
CA ARG A 653 -4.60 7.16 -7.27
C ARG A 653 -5.81 7.53 -6.42
N VAL A 654 -5.61 7.97 -5.20
CA VAL A 654 -6.68 8.52 -4.34
C VAL A 654 -6.50 10.03 -4.27
N VAL A 655 -7.22 10.74 -5.13
CA VAL A 655 -7.03 12.19 -5.27
C VAL A 655 -7.17 12.92 -3.93
N PRO A 656 -6.30 13.90 -3.64
CA PRO A 656 -6.21 14.53 -2.32
C PRO A 656 -7.48 15.26 -1.89
N SER A 657 -8.38 15.59 -2.83
CA SER A 657 -9.67 16.20 -2.55
C SER A 657 -10.55 15.40 -1.58
N HIS A 658 -10.43 14.06 -1.54
CA HIS A 658 -11.07 13.22 -0.53
C HIS A 658 -10.67 13.66 0.89
N SER A 659 -9.37 13.76 1.13
CA SER A 659 -8.81 14.17 2.42
C SER A 659 -9.09 15.65 2.73
N TYR A 660 -9.03 16.54 1.73
CA TYR A 660 -9.30 17.96 1.91
C TYR A 660 -10.75 18.22 2.35
N LYS A 661 -11.71 17.64 1.64
CA LYS A 661 -13.14 17.75 1.95
C LYS A 661 -13.46 17.18 3.32
N PHE A 662 -12.88 16.02 3.63
CA PHE A 662 -13.05 15.36 4.93
C PHE A 662 -12.51 16.22 6.07
N ALA A 663 -11.29 16.74 5.96
CA ALA A 663 -10.68 17.62 6.95
C ALA A 663 -11.50 18.89 7.18
N ALA A 664 -11.90 19.59 6.10
CA ALA A 664 -12.71 20.81 6.19
C ALA A 664 -14.04 20.57 6.90
N ARG A 665 -14.68 19.42 6.66
CA ARG A 665 -15.97 19.07 7.28
C ARG A 665 -15.80 18.62 8.72
N MET A 666 -14.73 17.86 9.05
CA MET A 666 -14.39 17.43 10.41
C MET A 666 -14.10 18.64 11.30
N GLN A 667 -13.24 19.58 10.85
CA GLN A 667 -12.94 20.84 11.56
C GLN A 667 -14.19 21.66 11.85
N ALA A 668 -15.11 21.72 10.89
CA ALA A 668 -16.37 22.47 11.06
C ALA A 668 -17.39 21.77 11.98
N ALA A 669 -17.23 20.50 12.27
CA ALA A 669 -18.12 19.68 13.08
C ALA A 669 -17.61 19.47 14.53
N GLN A 670 -16.29 19.61 14.74
CA GLN A 670 -15.65 19.39 16.03
C GLN A 670 -16.22 20.32 17.11
N SER A 671 -16.59 19.75 18.27
CA SER A 671 -17.22 20.50 19.38
C SER A 671 -16.39 20.52 20.67
N CYS A 672 -15.20 19.94 20.67
CA CYS A 672 -14.29 19.93 21.81
C CYS A 672 -12.86 20.28 21.38
N GLU A 673 -11.92 20.32 22.34
CA GLU A 673 -10.54 20.74 22.13
C GLU A 673 -9.64 19.70 21.43
N ASN A 674 -10.18 18.53 21.06
CA ASN A 674 -9.41 17.52 20.33
C ASN A 674 -9.03 18.03 18.93
N PRO A 675 -7.74 18.03 18.56
CA PRO A 675 -7.29 18.59 17.30
C PRO A 675 -7.71 17.74 16.10
N ILE A 676 -8.18 18.41 15.03
CA ILE A 676 -8.42 17.83 13.71
C ILE A 676 -7.43 18.48 12.73
N LEU A 677 -6.36 17.80 12.45
CA LEU A 677 -5.25 18.31 11.65
C LEU A 677 -5.21 17.60 10.29
N ILE A 678 -4.64 18.29 9.30
CA ILE A 678 -4.31 17.69 8.01
C ILE A 678 -2.88 18.03 7.63
N ARG A 679 -2.08 16.99 7.32
CA ARG A 679 -0.71 17.08 6.81
C ARG A 679 -0.71 16.72 5.34
N ILE A 680 -0.36 17.68 4.50
CA ILE A 680 -0.39 17.54 3.04
C ILE A 680 1.05 17.54 2.54
N GLU A 681 1.54 16.38 2.09
CA GLU A 681 2.92 16.25 1.60
C GLU A 681 3.03 16.82 0.19
N SER A 682 3.98 17.75 0.03
CA SER A 682 4.28 18.34 -1.28
C SER A 682 5.12 17.38 -2.15
N ARG A 683 4.94 17.42 -3.48
CA ARG A 683 5.70 16.58 -4.42
C ARG A 683 5.78 15.10 -3.98
N ALA A 684 4.66 14.54 -3.58
CA ALA A 684 4.49 13.13 -3.24
C ALA A 684 3.18 12.62 -3.82
N GLY A 685 3.15 11.34 -4.18
CA GLY A 685 1.98 10.61 -4.66
C GLY A 685 1.40 9.68 -3.61
N HIS A 686 0.89 8.51 -4.05
CA HIS A 686 0.23 7.54 -3.15
C HIS A 686 1.19 6.82 -2.18
N GLY A 687 2.50 7.03 -2.30
CA GLY A 687 3.53 6.50 -1.38
C GLY A 687 4.69 5.78 -2.05
N ALA A 688 4.56 5.36 -3.31
CA ALA A 688 5.67 4.77 -4.06
C ALA A 688 6.77 5.82 -4.33
N GLY A 689 8.04 5.41 -4.23
CA GLY A 689 9.18 6.28 -4.56
C GLY A 689 9.40 7.47 -3.62
N THR A 690 8.77 7.48 -2.44
CA THR A 690 8.97 8.54 -1.44
C THR A 690 10.42 8.55 -0.95
N PRO A 691 11.13 9.71 -0.97
CA PRO A 691 12.49 9.84 -0.44
C PRO A 691 12.58 9.47 1.06
N LYS A 692 13.75 8.94 1.47
CA LYS A 692 13.99 8.49 2.85
C LYS A 692 13.63 9.56 3.89
N ASP A 693 14.10 10.81 3.69
CA ASP A 693 13.86 11.89 4.66
C ASP A 693 12.36 12.19 4.81
N LYS A 694 11.61 12.22 3.71
CA LYS A 694 10.15 12.40 3.76
C LYS A 694 9.44 11.24 4.48
N VAL A 695 9.95 10.02 4.37
CA VAL A 695 9.42 8.86 5.11
C VAL A 695 9.64 9.04 6.61
N ILE A 696 10.83 9.51 7.02
CA ILE A 696 11.15 9.79 8.43
C ILE A 696 10.23 10.86 8.98
N ASP A 697 10.13 12.01 8.30
CA ASP A 697 9.27 13.13 8.71
C ASP A 697 7.80 12.69 8.85
N TYR A 698 7.31 11.97 7.84
CA TYR A 698 5.93 11.48 7.81
C TYR A 698 5.59 10.56 9.00
N ILE A 699 6.46 9.58 9.28
CA ILE A 699 6.22 8.63 10.38
C ILE A 699 6.39 9.32 11.73
N SER A 700 7.39 10.21 11.86
CA SER A 700 7.66 10.96 13.08
C SER A 700 6.48 11.86 13.45
N ASP A 701 5.93 12.60 12.48
CA ASP A 701 4.75 13.44 12.68
C ASP A 701 3.55 12.63 13.15
N MET A 702 3.24 11.52 12.43
CA MET A 702 2.07 10.69 12.77
C MET A 702 2.19 10.04 14.15
N TYR A 703 3.32 9.38 14.41
CA TYR A 703 3.47 8.60 15.65
C TYR A 703 3.78 9.50 16.85
N GLY A 704 4.50 10.59 16.64
CA GLY A 704 4.71 11.59 17.66
C GLY A 704 3.40 12.26 18.08
N PHE A 705 2.56 12.68 17.10
CA PHE A 705 1.20 13.18 17.38
C PHE A 705 0.38 12.17 18.17
N ALA A 706 0.33 10.91 17.68
CA ALA A 706 -0.46 9.87 18.33
C ALA A 706 0.00 9.62 19.78
N LEU A 707 1.30 9.43 20.03
CA LEU A 707 1.84 9.23 21.38
C LEU A 707 1.52 10.41 22.28
N HIS A 708 1.67 11.63 21.80
CA HIS A 708 1.34 12.84 22.57
C HIS A 708 -0.13 12.83 22.99
N MET A 709 -1.05 12.55 22.08
CA MET A 709 -2.49 12.48 22.39
C MET A 709 -2.83 11.37 23.40
N LEU A 710 -2.14 10.22 23.31
CA LEU A 710 -2.38 9.10 24.21
C LEU A 710 -1.72 9.26 25.59
N THR A 711 -0.72 10.13 25.75
CA THR A 711 0.05 10.28 27.01
C THR A 711 -0.27 11.54 27.77
N SER A 712 -0.75 12.59 27.09
CA SER A 712 -1.06 13.90 27.72
C SER A 712 -2.42 13.98 28.41
N ASN A 713 -3.26 12.93 28.31
CA ASN A 713 -4.59 12.84 28.93
C ASN A 713 -4.62 11.87 30.12
#